data_f1d25e859c004195c512f5be4b87b37c
#
_entry.id   f1d25e859c004195c512f5be4b87b37c
#
_cell.length_a   1.000
_cell.length_b   1.000
_cell.length_c   1.000
_cell.angle_alpha   90.00
_cell.angle_beta   90.00
_cell.angle_gamma   90.00
#
_symmetry.space_group_name_H-M   'P 1'
#
loop_
_entity.id
_entity.type
_entity.pdbx_description
1 polymer ?
#
loop_
_entity_poly.entity_id
_entity_poly.type
_entity_poly.pdbx_seq_one_letter_code
_entity_poly.pdbx_strand_id
1 'polypeptide(L)'
;MPQNFRVEHDSQNAYYRWPTGAVEAESTVRLRLQLSGDGRGTRVWARFWQDEIGEKLVELHQEKDRKPESPEDQTDRTPENCCFSCLATMPERGRLLWYYFIISRPEGTVYYGNSAGNLGGMGEASLQVPASYQITVYNKGAHTPDWFKHAVMYQIFPDRFCRKGNTLIEKKGAVYHASWQDSPFYFKDVDTKDIVAYDFFGGNLAGIRSKLSYLKELGISVIYLNPVFESATNHHYDTGDYHKIDPILGTNEEFTQLCREAKDMGIRILLDGVFSHTGSDSRYFNRYGTYPTLGAFQSSESPYYEWYSFKKYPYDYESWWGFPTLPNVKETTPSYMDFIINDEDSVLHHWMAAGISGWRLDVVDELPARFTQTFYKELKKTDPEAVLIGEVWEDASNKISYGVAREYLCGQELDSAMNYPFRQIVLDFLLGAADGQAINRRIQSLWENYPHQNFYAMMNLIGSHDRERILTLLGEGAFYQGMPAIKQAKSRLDDDHYNLGVARLRMAVLWQMTFPGVPSIYYGDEIGMQGFRDPYNRGPYDWENGDTYLRGWVQKTVAMRNAHKALQTGEFLPLLAQGDVYAYARVVRGGKDIFGAPATDGVFIAVFNRSMTETAELSLDVRDIASGTFEDILGFADARKVERGRLNLVIPPLMGRLYQERKTAPKYPRQAGVLLHPTSLPSRYGIGDLGQAARKFVEFLAAAGQQVWQILPLNPVGYSYSPYQSPSAFAGNPLLIS
;
A
#
# COMPACT_ATOMS: atom_id res chain seq x y z
N MET A 1 41.68 0.20 -15.79
CA MET A 1 41.33 -1.23 -15.82
C MET A 1 41.93 -1.85 -17.07
N PRO A 2 42.40 -3.12 -17.05
CA PRO A 2 42.76 -3.83 -18.28
C PRO A 2 41.54 -3.86 -19.21
N GLN A 3 41.72 -3.64 -20.49
CA GLN A 3 40.63 -3.43 -21.47
C GLN A 3 39.64 -4.60 -21.60
N ASN A 4 39.82 -5.75 -20.96
CA ASN A 4 38.99 -6.96 -21.06
C ASN A 4 38.56 -7.55 -19.72
N PHE A 5 38.70 -6.84 -18.59
CA PHE A 5 38.31 -7.39 -17.29
C PHE A 5 36.83 -7.01 -17.02
N ARG A 6 35.95 -8.00 -17.07
CA ARG A 6 34.51 -7.87 -16.80
C ARG A 6 34.19 -8.48 -15.44
N VAL A 7 33.41 -7.78 -14.67
CA VAL A 7 32.90 -8.23 -13.37
C VAL A 7 31.39 -8.03 -13.40
N GLU A 8 30.64 -9.04 -12.97
CA GLU A 8 29.19 -9.00 -12.98
C GLU A 8 28.60 -9.55 -11.66
N HIS A 9 27.70 -8.79 -11.10
CA HIS A 9 26.80 -9.16 -10.02
C HIS A 9 25.54 -8.31 -10.13
N ASP A 10 24.39 -8.95 -10.02
CA ASP A 10 23.08 -8.31 -10.04
C ASP A 10 22.30 -8.74 -8.78
N SER A 11 22.12 -7.80 -7.86
CA SER A 11 21.46 -8.08 -6.57
C SER A 11 19.97 -8.46 -6.70
N GLN A 12 19.34 -8.15 -7.84
CA GLN A 12 17.94 -8.46 -8.15
C GLN A 12 17.78 -9.79 -8.91
N ASN A 13 18.87 -10.43 -9.31
CA ASN A 13 18.84 -11.69 -10.03
C ASN A 13 19.21 -12.87 -9.12
N ALA A 14 18.32 -13.87 -9.03
CA ALA A 14 18.46 -15.05 -8.18
C ALA A 14 19.73 -15.89 -8.46
N TYR A 15 20.29 -15.80 -9.65
CA TYR A 15 21.59 -16.40 -9.96
C TYR A 15 22.72 -15.81 -9.12
N TYR A 16 22.77 -14.48 -8.99
CA TYR A 16 23.84 -13.79 -8.28
C TYR A 16 23.59 -13.65 -6.77
N ARG A 17 22.33 -13.48 -6.36
CA ARG A 17 21.93 -13.36 -4.96
C ARG A 17 20.70 -14.20 -4.67
N TRP A 18 20.82 -15.19 -3.77
CA TRP A 18 19.68 -16.04 -3.40
C TRP A 18 19.60 -16.24 -1.88
N PRO A 19 18.45 -16.01 -1.27
CA PRO A 19 17.27 -15.38 -1.84
C PRO A 19 17.52 -13.91 -2.24
N THR A 20 16.77 -13.44 -3.23
CA THR A 20 16.69 -12.01 -3.58
C THR A 20 15.81 -11.26 -2.60
N GLY A 21 15.94 -9.94 -2.57
CA GLY A 21 15.08 -9.09 -1.75
C GLY A 21 15.47 -9.04 -0.28
N ALA A 22 14.57 -8.55 0.58
CA ALA A 22 14.74 -8.58 2.03
C ALA A 22 14.64 -10.02 2.55
N VAL A 23 15.38 -10.32 3.62
CA VAL A 23 15.51 -11.68 4.14
C VAL A 23 15.24 -11.74 5.65
N GLU A 24 14.82 -12.89 6.12
CA GLU A 24 14.58 -13.13 7.54
C GLU A 24 15.90 -13.23 8.32
N ALA A 25 15.89 -12.78 9.57
CA ALA A 25 17.01 -12.94 10.49
C ALA A 25 17.45 -14.42 10.60
N GLU A 26 18.74 -14.66 10.83
CA GLU A 26 19.37 -15.98 10.90
C GLU A 26 19.34 -16.78 9.57
N SER A 27 18.74 -16.25 8.51
CA SER A 27 18.75 -16.92 7.21
C SER A 27 20.14 -16.91 6.56
N THR A 28 20.34 -17.72 5.52
CA THR A 28 21.58 -17.76 4.77
C THR A 28 21.37 -17.19 3.37
N VAL A 29 22.20 -16.22 3.00
CA VAL A 29 22.23 -15.62 1.66
C VAL A 29 23.44 -16.12 0.89
N ARG A 30 23.21 -16.65 -0.31
CA ARG A 30 24.28 -16.95 -1.27
C ARG A 30 24.55 -15.70 -2.11
N LEU A 31 25.82 -15.29 -2.18
CA LEU A 31 26.29 -14.25 -3.11
C LEU A 31 27.20 -14.88 -4.15
N ARG A 32 27.04 -14.48 -5.41
CA ARG A 32 27.89 -14.88 -6.55
C ARG A 32 28.44 -13.63 -7.25
N LEU A 33 29.66 -13.75 -7.71
CA LEU A 33 30.35 -12.77 -8.53
C LEU A 33 30.96 -13.49 -9.75
N GLN A 34 30.63 -13.02 -10.93
CA GLN A 34 31.20 -13.58 -12.18
C GLN A 34 32.31 -12.67 -12.68
N LEU A 35 33.42 -13.30 -13.05
CA LEU A 35 34.62 -12.63 -13.57
C LEU A 35 34.98 -13.18 -14.95
N SER A 36 35.42 -12.30 -15.85
CA SER A 36 36.04 -12.76 -17.11
C SER A 36 37.42 -13.39 -16.86
N GLY A 37 37.71 -14.48 -17.57
CA GLY A 37 38.97 -15.26 -17.43
C GLY A 37 38.84 -16.46 -16.47
N ASP A 38 39.95 -17.15 -16.26
CA ASP A 38 40.00 -18.41 -15.49
C ASP A 38 40.13 -18.23 -13.97
N GLY A 39 40.17 -16.98 -13.50
CA GLY A 39 40.25 -16.64 -12.07
C GLY A 39 41.56 -16.95 -11.39
N ARG A 40 42.60 -17.43 -12.10
CA ARG A 40 43.88 -17.77 -11.50
C ARG A 40 44.54 -16.59 -10.79
N GLY A 41 44.98 -16.80 -9.53
CA GLY A 41 45.58 -15.76 -8.69
C GLY A 41 44.62 -14.70 -8.19
N THR A 42 43.29 -14.86 -8.43
CA THR A 42 42.28 -13.95 -7.92
C THR A 42 41.73 -14.45 -6.59
N ARG A 43 41.61 -13.55 -5.64
CA ARG A 43 40.86 -13.77 -4.39
C ARG A 43 39.72 -12.74 -4.29
N VAL A 44 38.58 -13.17 -3.85
CA VAL A 44 37.36 -12.35 -3.79
C VAL A 44 36.78 -12.40 -2.38
N TRP A 45 36.40 -11.25 -1.86
CA TRP A 45 35.66 -11.13 -0.60
C TRP A 45 34.40 -10.31 -0.79
N ALA A 46 33.32 -10.72 -0.13
CA ALA A 46 32.19 -9.87 0.16
C ALA A 46 32.49 -9.12 1.48
N ARG A 47 32.51 -7.81 1.41
CA ARG A 47 32.67 -6.94 2.57
C ARG A 47 31.31 -6.54 3.05
N PHE A 48 30.93 -6.95 4.24
CA PHE A 48 29.70 -6.54 4.90
C PHE A 48 29.97 -5.43 5.89
N TRP A 49 29.03 -4.50 5.97
CA TRP A 49 29.00 -3.46 6.98
C TRP A 49 27.65 -3.47 7.68
N GLN A 50 27.67 -3.25 8.97
CA GLN A 50 26.52 -3.14 9.82
C GLN A 50 26.81 -2.08 10.87
N ASP A 51 25.90 -1.11 11.02
CA ASP A 51 26.02 -0.08 12.03
C ASP A 51 26.13 -0.71 13.43
N GLU A 52 26.90 -0.09 14.34
CA GLU A 52 27.22 -0.54 15.70
C GLU A 52 28.12 -1.80 15.79
N ILE A 53 28.19 -2.66 14.76
CA ILE A 53 29.00 -3.90 14.77
C ILE A 53 30.28 -3.73 13.95
N GLY A 54 30.22 -2.95 12.86
CA GLY A 54 31.35 -2.69 11.99
C GLY A 54 31.46 -3.66 10.80
N GLU A 55 32.69 -3.93 10.41
CA GLU A 55 33.05 -4.65 9.18
C GLU A 55 33.20 -6.15 9.39
N LYS A 56 32.70 -6.93 8.42
CA LYS A 56 32.96 -8.38 8.31
C LYS A 56 33.34 -8.75 6.87
N LEU A 57 34.43 -9.47 6.68
CA LEU A 57 34.86 -10.01 5.38
C LEU A 57 34.48 -11.48 5.29
N VAL A 58 33.84 -11.88 4.19
CA VAL A 58 33.52 -13.26 3.86
C VAL A 58 34.18 -13.58 2.52
N GLU A 59 35.10 -14.56 2.51
CA GLU A 59 35.81 -14.97 1.28
C GLU A 59 34.85 -15.74 0.35
N LEU A 60 34.86 -15.38 -0.93
CA LEU A 60 34.18 -16.15 -1.98
C LEU A 60 35.15 -17.15 -2.56
N HIS A 61 34.67 -18.37 -2.77
CA HIS A 61 35.45 -19.43 -3.38
C HIS A 61 35.01 -19.67 -4.82
N GLN A 62 35.98 -19.96 -5.69
CA GLN A 62 35.69 -20.30 -7.08
C GLN A 62 34.85 -21.58 -7.15
N GLU A 63 33.70 -21.50 -7.82
CA GLU A 63 32.86 -22.66 -8.05
C GLU A 63 33.55 -23.61 -9.04
N LYS A 64 33.75 -24.86 -8.63
CA LYS A 64 34.21 -25.92 -9.53
C LYS A 64 33.06 -26.27 -10.48
N ASP A 65 33.34 -26.62 -11.73
CA ASP A 65 32.37 -26.98 -12.76
C ASP A 65 31.27 -27.92 -12.21
N ARG A 66 30.15 -27.37 -11.82
CA ARG A 66 28.91 -28.10 -11.50
C ARG A 66 27.99 -28.11 -12.71
N LYS A 67 27.31 -29.23 -12.94
CA LYS A 67 26.16 -29.26 -13.87
C LYS A 67 25.10 -28.29 -13.37
N PRO A 68 24.38 -27.56 -14.26
CA PRO A 68 23.35 -26.62 -13.88
C PRO A 68 22.27 -27.32 -13.04
N GLU A 69 21.94 -26.74 -11.89
CA GLU A 69 20.88 -27.25 -10.98
C GLU A 69 19.49 -26.78 -11.37
N SER A 70 19.38 -25.77 -12.27
CA SER A 70 18.11 -25.23 -12.79
C SER A 70 18.24 -24.77 -14.25
N PRO A 71 17.11 -24.62 -14.99
CA PRO A 71 17.12 -24.02 -16.32
C PRO A 71 17.70 -22.61 -16.38
N GLU A 72 17.60 -21.85 -15.30
CA GLU A 72 18.13 -20.49 -15.18
C GLU A 72 19.65 -20.46 -15.06
N ASP A 73 20.27 -21.55 -14.59
CA ASP A 73 21.73 -21.74 -14.52
C ASP A 73 22.38 -21.91 -15.91
N GLN A 74 21.59 -22.03 -17.00
CA GLN A 74 22.13 -22.34 -18.33
C GLN A 74 22.43 -21.12 -19.20
N THR A 75 21.99 -19.92 -18.84
CA THR A 75 21.90 -18.81 -19.80
C THR A 75 23.16 -18.01 -20.06
N ASP A 76 24.25 -18.10 -19.24
CA ASP A 76 25.39 -17.19 -19.37
C ASP A 76 26.81 -17.79 -19.20
N ARG A 77 27.00 -19.09 -19.42
CA ARG A 77 28.35 -19.69 -19.39
C ARG A 77 29.03 -19.59 -20.77
N THR A 78 29.75 -18.51 -20.99
CA THR A 78 30.81 -18.57 -21.97
C THR A 78 32.01 -19.33 -21.37
N PRO A 79 32.76 -20.13 -22.13
CA PRO A 79 33.92 -20.89 -21.65
C PRO A 79 35.05 -20.07 -21.02
N GLU A 80 34.90 -18.74 -21.07
CA GLU A 80 35.93 -17.77 -20.66
C GLU A 80 35.62 -17.10 -19.29
N ASN A 81 34.55 -17.49 -18.56
CA ASN A 81 34.14 -16.83 -17.32
C ASN A 81 34.23 -17.79 -16.12
N CYS A 82 34.71 -17.30 -14.97
CA CYS A 82 34.69 -18.01 -13.70
C CYS A 82 33.71 -17.35 -12.71
N CYS A 83 33.08 -18.17 -11.88
CA CYS A 83 32.16 -17.74 -10.85
C CYS A 83 32.77 -17.97 -9.46
N PHE A 84 32.64 -16.97 -8.60
CA PHE A 84 32.98 -17.03 -7.18
C PHE A 84 31.73 -16.91 -6.35
N SER A 85 31.62 -17.70 -5.27
CA SER A 85 30.45 -17.64 -4.38
C SER A 85 30.82 -17.80 -2.91
N CYS A 86 29.91 -17.26 -2.05
CA CYS A 86 29.94 -17.52 -0.62
C CYS A 86 28.51 -17.69 -0.08
N LEU A 87 28.44 -18.24 1.12
CA LEU A 87 27.25 -18.27 1.95
C LEU A 87 27.48 -17.35 3.15
N ALA A 88 26.58 -16.40 3.34
CA ALA A 88 26.61 -15.45 4.44
C ALA A 88 25.39 -15.64 5.32
N THR A 89 25.60 -15.93 6.62
CA THR A 89 24.53 -15.98 7.61
C THR A 89 24.17 -14.57 8.04
N MET A 90 22.89 -14.27 8.00
CA MET A 90 22.33 -12.97 8.37
C MET A 90 22.33 -12.78 9.90
N PRO A 91 22.26 -11.52 10.38
CA PRO A 91 22.17 -11.20 11.80
C PRO A 91 21.02 -11.91 12.51
N GLU A 92 21.12 -12.05 13.85
CA GLU A 92 20.11 -12.67 14.72
C GLU A 92 18.83 -11.83 14.87
N ARG A 93 18.91 -10.52 14.59
CA ARG A 93 17.76 -9.60 14.64
C ARG A 93 17.66 -8.77 13.36
N GLY A 94 16.46 -8.26 13.12
CA GLY A 94 16.17 -7.39 11.99
C GLY A 94 17.02 -6.10 12.04
N ARG A 95 17.66 -5.75 10.93
CA ARG A 95 18.47 -4.53 10.71
C ARG A 95 18.94 -4.39 9.27
N LEU A 96 19.61 -3.28 8.98
CA LEU A 96 20.24 -3.07 7.66
C LEU A 96 21.64 -3.64 7.62
N LEU A 97 21.95 -4.28 6.51
CA LEU A 97 23.26 -4.81 6.17
C LEU A 97 23.66 -4.29 4.80
N TRP A 98 24.89 -3.82 4.69
CA TRP A 98 25.44 -3.25 3.46
C TRP A 98 26.60 -4.08 2.96
N TYR A 99 26.71 -4.34 1.64
CA TYR A 99 27.82 -5.12 1.11
C TYR A 99 28.33 -4.60 -0.25
N TYR A 100 29.60 -4.87 -0.51
CA TYR A 100 30.27 -4.78 -1.81
C TYR A 100 31.36 -5.84 -1.91
N PHE A 101 31.94 -6.03 -3.09
CA PHE A 101 32.99 -7.03 -3.31
C PHE A 101 34.37 -6.37 -3.43
N ILE A 102 35.36 -7.05 -2.89
CA ILE A 102 36.80 -6.74 -3.00
C ILE A 102 37.44 -7.86 -3.81
N ILE A 103 38.09 -7.51 -4.92
CA ILE A 103 38.70 -8.43 -5.86
C ILE A 103 40.19 -8.14 -5.89
N SER A 104 41.01 -9.00 -5.27
CA SER A 104 42.47 -8.91 -5.26
C SER A 104 43.03 -9.77 -6.37
N ARG A 105 43.83 -9.17 -7.25
CA ARG A 105 44.46 -9.78 -8.41
C ARG A 105 45.97 -9.48 -8.43
N PRO A 106 46.79 -10.22 -9.16
CA PRO A 106 48.20 -9.89 -9.31
C PRO A 106 48.47 -8.45 -9.81
N GLU A 107 47.54 -7.92 -10.63
CA GLU A 107 47.64 -6.58 -11.22
C GLU A 107 47.11 -5.45 -10.29
N GLY A 108 46.51 -5.79 -9.16
CA GLY A 108 45.98 -4.85 -8.19
C GLY A 108 44.58 -5.19 -7.69
N THR A 109 44.06 -4.35 -6.82
CA THR A 109 42.72 -4.51 -6.23
C THR A 109 41.68 -3.73 -7.04
N VAL A 110 40.54 -4.39 -7.31
CA VAL A 110 39.34 -3.83 -7.93
C VAL A 110 38.18 -4.06 -6.97
N TYR A 111 37.28 -3.11 -6.90
CA TYR A 111 36.04 -3.22 -6.14
C TYR A 111 34.86 -3.37 -7.10
N TYR A 112 33.79 -4.01 -6.64
CA TYR A 112 32.52 -4.07 -7.33
C TYR A 112 31.37 -3.84 -6.35
N GLY A 113 30.51 -2.88 -6.65
CA GLY A 113 29.40 -2.53 -5.78
C GLY A 113 28.22 -1.95 -6.54
N ASN A 114 27.30 -1.35 -5.80
CA ASN A 114 26.12 -0.72 -6.35
C ASN A 114 26.51 0.40 -7.33
N SER A 115 25.66 0.65 -8.31
CA SER A 115 25.84 1.78 -9.23
C SER A 115 25.65 3.13 -8.51
N ALA A 116 26.06 4.22 -9.15
CA ALA A 116 25.93 5.58 -8.61
C ALA A 116 24.49 5.97 -8.25
N GLY A 117 23.49 5.31 -8.85
CA GLY A 117 22.06 5.52 -8.54
C GLY A 117 21.59 4.89 -7.25
N ASN A 118 22.34 4.00 -6.62
CA ASN A 118 22.01 3.26 -5.40
C ASN A 118 20.69 2.47 -5.45
N LEU A 119 20.28 2.01 -6.64
CA LEU A 119 19.00 1.35 -6.85
C LEU A 119 19.08 -0.19 -6.86
N GLY A 120 20.23 -0.76 -6.46
CA GLY A 120 20.44 -2.21 -6.58
C GLY A 120 20.62 -2.67 -8.04
N GLY A 121 20.39 -3.97 -8.28
CA GLY A 121 20.53 -4.58 -9.60
C GLY A 121 21.99 -4.73 -10.04
N MET A 122 22.22 -4.54 -11.35
CA MET A 122 23.58 -4.60 -11.90
C MET A 122 24.46 -3.48 -11.35
N GLY A 123 25.63 -3.84 -10.84
CA GLY A 123 26.59 -2.90 -10.26
C GLY A 123 27.70 -2.45 -11.21
N GLU A 124 28.69 -1.80 -10.62
CA GLU A 124 29.81 -1.22 -11.36
C GLU A 124 31.15 -1.57 -10.71
N ALA A 125 32.17 -1.84 -11.56
CA ALA A 125 33.53 -2.05 -11.12
C ALA A 125 34.26 -0.70 -10.92
N SER A 126 35.03 -0.56 -9.84
CA SER A 126 35.74 0.66 -9.48
C SER A 126 37.13 0.35 -8.92
N LEU A 127 38.05 1.34 -9.04
CA LEU A 127 39.35 1.32 -8.34
C LEU A 127 39.26 1.95 -6.95
N GLN A 128 38.11 2.57 -6.62
CA GLN A 128 37.82 3.15 -5.31
C GLN A 128 36.69 2.36 -4.65
N VAL A 129 36.54 2.51 -3.34
CA VAL A 129 35.41 1.91 -2.60
C VAL A 129 34.09 2.37 -3.21
N PRO A 130 33.25 1.45 -3.71
CA PRO A 130 32.01 1.79 -4.37
C PRO A 130 30.88 2.02 -3.38
N ALA A 131 29.71 2.45 -3.88
CA ALA A 131 28.46 2.36 -3.14
C ALA A 131 28.13 0.91 -2.79
N SER A 132 27.54 0.70 -1.62
CA SER A 132 27.16 -0.65 -1.16
C SER A 132 25.77 -1.06 -1.65
N TYR A 133 25.58 -2.35 -1.86
CA TYR A 133 24.25 -2.94 -1.96
C TYR A 133 23.62 -3.04 -0.57
N GLN A 134 22.31 -2.95 -0.51
CA GLN A 134 21.52 -3.14 0.71
C GLN A 134 21.02 -4.58 0.84
N ILE A 135 21.01 -5.09 2.07
CA ILE A 135 20.19 -6.22 2.48
C ILE A 135 19.37 -5.77 3.69
N THR A 136 18.06 -5.72 3.53
CA THR A 136 17.16 -5.53 4.67
C THR A 136 16.94 -6.90 5.32
N VAL A 137 17.35 -7.02 6.57
CA VAL A 137 17.08 -8.19 7.39
C VAL A 137 15.92 -7.84 8.31
N TYR A 138 14.87 -8.66 8.31
CA TYR A 138 13.72 -8.46 9.18
C TYR A 138 13.61 -9.56 10.24
N ASN A 139 12.99 -9.24 11.38
CA ASN A 139 12.86 -10.19 12.49
C ASN A 139 12.09 -11.44 12.08
N LYS A 140 12.52 -12.58 12.61
CA LYS A 140 11.90 -13.87 12.37
C LYS A 140 10.44 -13.85 12.80
N GLY A 141 9.55 -14.28 11.89
CA GLY A 141 8.11 -14.27 12.11
C GLY A 141 7.46 -12.88 12.09
N ALA A 142 8.18 -11.83 11.62
CA ALA A 142 7.58 -10.52 11.42
C ALA A 142 6.41 -10.62 10.44
N HIS A 143 5.26 -10.06 10.83
CA HIS A 143 4.01 -10.19 10.10
C HIS A 143 3.23 -8.87 10.13
N THR A 144 2.72 -8.46 8.97
CA THR A 144 1.76 -7.36 8.87
C THR A 144 0.34 -7.94 8.76
N PRO A 145 -0.68 -7.31 9.34
CA PRO A 145 -2.03 -7.85 9.32
C PRO A 145 -2.54 -8.13 7.89
N ASP A 146 -3.04 -9.34 7.65
CA ASP A 146 -3.46 -9.76 6.31
C ASP A 146 -4.64 -8.95 5.79
N TRP A 147 -5.58 -8.58 6.66
CA TRP A 147 -6.72 -7.76 6.28
C TRP A 147 -6.29 -6.42 5.67
N PHE A 148 -5.17 -5.85 6.14
CA PHE A 148 -4.70 -4.56 5.66
C PHE A 148 -4.15 -4.63 4.23
N LYS A 149 -3.45 -5.71 3.87
CA LYS A 149 -2.96 -5.96 2.49
C LYS A 149 -4.10 -6.03 1.46
N HIS A 150 -5.31 -6.36 1.92
CA HIS A 150 -6.52 -6.44 1.08
C HIS A 150 -7.34 -5.16 1.05
N ALA A 151 -7.00 -4.18 1.86
CA ALA A 151 -7.78 -2.98 2.06
C ALA A 151 -7.68 -1.98 0.90
N VAL A 152 -8.70 -1.12 0.85
CA VAL A 152 -8.68 0.17 0.15
C VAL A 152 -8.99 1.24 1.19
N MET A 153 -8.08 2.19 1.34
CA MET A 153 -8.11 3.24 2.35
C MET A 153 -8.70 4.53 1.77
N TYR A 154 -9.38 5.29 2.62
CA TYR A 154 -9.89 6.62 2.30
C TYR A 154 -9.48 7.61 3.40
N GLN A 155 -8.72 8.63 3.06
CA GLN A 155 -8.26 9.66 3.98
C GLN A 155 -9.30 10.79 4.07
N ILE A 156 -9.70 11.14 5.28
CA ILE A 156 -10.67 12.20 5.56
C ILE A 156 -10.03 13.32 6.38
N PHE A 157 -10.19 14.56 5.91
CA PHE A 157 -9.99 15.77 6.71
C PHE A 157 -11.32 16.15 7.35
N PRO A 158 -11.54 15.95 8.67
CA PRO A 158 -12.87 15.93 9.29
C PRO A 158 -13.68 17.20 9.08
N ASP A 159 -13.07 18.38 9.29
CA ASP A 159 -13.73 19.68 9.13
C ASP A 159 -14.24 19.95 7.72
N ARG A 160 -13.70 19.26 6.69
CA ARG A 160 -13.91 19.54 5.27
C ARG A 160 -14.71 18.46 4.53
N PHE A 161 -15.06 17.36 5.20
CA PHE A 161 -15.69 16.22 4.52
C PHE A 161 -17.22 16.33 4.46
N CYS A 162 -17.88 16.43 5.59
CA CYS A 162 -19.35 16.54 5.66
C CYS A 162 -19.81 17.15 6.98
N ARG A 163 -20.75 18.09 6.90
CA ARG A 163 -21.39 18.68 8.07
C ARG A 163 -22.80 18.10 8.25
N LYS A 164 -23.13 17.68 9.46
CA LYS A 164 -24.49 17.29 9.84
C LYS A 164 -24.87 17.93 11.17
N GLY A 165 -26.07 18.56 11.22
CA GLY A 165 -26.53 19.35 12.37
C GLY A 165 -26.13 20.82 12.25
N ASN A 166 -26.63 21.62 13.20
CA ASN A 166 -26.47 23.09 13.19
C ASN A 166 -25.64 23.64 14.34
N THR A 167 -24.93 22.78 15.06
CA THR A 167 -24.21 23.19 16.27
C THR A 167 -22.83 23.73 15.88
N LEU A 168 -22.75 25.05 15.67
CA LEU A 168 -21.46 25.75 15.67
C LEU A 168 -21.07 25.97 17.12
N ILE A 169 -19.94 25.38 17.52
CA ILE A 169 -19.39 25.52 18.88
C ILE A 169 -18.49 26.75 18.89
N GLU A 170 -18.71 27.65 19.83
CA GLU A 170 -17.84 28.80 20.02
C GLU A 170 -16.43 28.32 20.41
N LYS A 171 -15.46 28.68 19.60
CA LYS A 171 -14.02 28.36 19.81
C LYS A 171 -13.21 29.62 19.58
N LYS A 172 -12.32 29.92 20.52
CA LYS A 172 -11.43 31.10 20.42
C LYS A 172 -10.55 30.99 19.19
N GLY A 173 -10.52 32.04 18.36
CA GLY A 173 -9.70 32.07 17.15
C GLY A 173 -10.29 31.32 15.97
N ALA A 174 -11.48 30.74 16.09
CA ALA A 174 -12.18 30.09 14.98
C ALA A 174 -13.03 31.11 14.20
N VAL A 175 -12.95 31.04 12.88
CA VAL A 175 -13.81 31.79 11.95
C VAL A 175 -14.56 30.81 11.09
N TYR A 176 -15.89 30.78 11.25
CA TYR A 176 -16.74 29.86 10.50
C TYR A 176 -17.12 30.42 9.14
N HIS A 177 -16.97 29.60 8.10
CA HIS A 177 -17.52 29.89 6.78
C HIS A 177 -19.05 29.89 6.80
N ALA A 178 -19.64 30.90 6.15
CA ALA A 178 -21.07 30.96 5.97
C ALA A 178 -21.56 29.93 4.94
N SER A 179 -20.79 29.69 3.90
CA SER A 179 -21.09 28.74 2.83
C SER A 179 -20.10 27.57 2.83
N TRP A 180 -20.65 26.37 2.60
CA TRP A 180 -19.85 25.16 2.38
C TRP A 180 -19.02 25.23 1.08
N GLN A 181 -19.39 26.09 0.14
CA GLN A 181 -18.73 26.28 -1.15
C GLN A 181 -17.62 27.35 -1.12
N ASP A 182 -17.38 27.99 0.04
CA ASP A 182 -16.30 28.96 0.17
C ASP A 182 -14.92 28.31 -0.05
N SER A 183 -13.92 29.12 -0.39
CA SER A 183 -12.53 28.65 -0.47
C SER A 183 -11.85 28.77 0.89
N PRO A 184 -11.03 27.75 1.30
CA PRO A 184 -10.28 27.85 2.54
C PRO A 184 -9.21 28.96 2.48
N PHE A 185 -8.90 29.55 3.64
CA PHE A 185 -7.85 30.57 3.76
C PHE A 185 -7.32 30.66 5.19
N TYR A 186 -6.13 31.26 5.34
CA TYR A 186 -5.57 31.58 6.63
C TYR A 186 -5.65 33.06 6.93
N PHE A 187 -6.12 33.41 8.12
CA PHE A 187 -6.02 34.77 8.64
C PHE A 187 -4.60 35.00 9.14
N LYS A 188 -3.87 35.86 8.43
CA LYS A 188 -2.49 36.18 8.76
C LYS A 188 -2.40 37.63 9.28
N ASP A 189 -1.59 37.83 10.32
CA ASP A 189 -1.18 39.14 10.74
C ASP A 189 -0.45 39.86 9.58
N VAL A 190 -0.74 41.15 9.42
CA VAL A 190 -0.21 41.94 8.28
C VAL A 190 1.31 42.14 8.37
N ASP A 191 1.82 42.27 9.58
CA ASP A 191 3.22 42.63 9.84
C ASP A 191 4.07 41.36 10.01
N THR A 192 3.68 40.44 10.90
CA THR A 192 4.43 39.24 11.24
C THR A 192 4.23 38.09 10.28
N LYS A 193 3.14 38.10 9.50
CA LYS A 193 2.67 36.98 8.64
C LYS A 193 2.28 35.73 9.41
N ASP A 194 2.23 35.75 10.73
CA ASP A 194 1.76 34.65 11.55
C ASP A 194 0.27 34.40 11.33
N ILE A 195 -0.14 33.13 11.45
CA ILE A 195 -1.57 32.77 11.42
C ILE A 195 -2.20 33.15 12.75
N VAL A 196 -3.18 34.05 12.73
CA VAL A 196 -3.83 34.59 13.93
C VAL A 196 -5.24 34.01 14.15
N ALA A 197 -5.82 33.40 13.12
CA ALA A 197 -7.09 32.69 13.23
C ALA A 197 -7.19 31.63 12.12
N TYR A 198 -7.95 30.59 12.39
CA TYR A 198 -8.19 29.48 11.48
C TYR A 198 -9.66 29.48 11.00
N ASP A 199 -9.84 29.10 9.74
CA ASP A 199 -11.14 28.94 9.13
C ASP A 199 -11.71 27.55 9.39
N PHE A 200 -13.02 27.47 9.65
CA PHE A 200 -13.73 26.22 9.86
C PHE A 200 -14.98 26.16 8.97
N PHE A 201 -15.23 24.98 8.40
CA PHE A 201 -16.44 24.68 7.62
C PHE A 201 -17.48 23.93 8.45
N GLY A 202 -17.08 23.38 9.59
CA GLY A 202 -17.95 22.69 10.54
C GLY A 202 -18.30 21.24 10.14
N GLY A 203 -17.45 20.61 9.31
CA GLY A 203 -17.51 19.16 9.14
C GLY A 203 -17.32 18.45 10.47
N ASN A 204 -17.97 17.30 10.69
CA ASN A 204 -18.00 16.66 11.99
C ASN A 204 -18.21 15.13 11.90
N LEU A 205 -18.08 14.45 13.04
CA LEU A 205 -18.24 12.99 13.14
C LEU A 205 -19.61 12.51 12.70
N ALA A 206 -20.67 13.27 13.04
CA ALA A 206 -22.04 12.97 12.59
C ALA A 206 -22.18 13.05 11.06
N GLY A 207 -21.46 14.01 10.42
CA GLY A 207 -21.34 14.10 8.98
C GLY A 207 -20.64 12.90 8.39
N ILE A 208 -19.49 12.50 8.92
CA ILE A 208 -18.74 11.30 8.49
C ILE A 208 -19.62 10.06 8.60
N ARG A 209 -20.28 9.85 9.75
CA ARG A 209 -21.23 8.74 9.95
C ARG A 209 -22.32 8.70 8.89
N SER A 210 -22.88 9.84 8.52
CA SER A 210 -23.93 9.91 7.51
C SER A 210 -23.48 9.50 6.11
N LYS A 211 -22.17 9.42 5.88
CA LYS A 211 -21.52 9.08 4.60
C LYS A 211 -20.87 7.69 4.58
N LEU A 212 -21.01 6.91 5.63
CA LEU A 212 -20.48 5.53 5.67
C LEU A 212 -21.03 4.66 4.53
N SER A 213 -22.30 4.79 4.17
CA SER A 213 -22.89 4.08 3.04
C SER A 213 -22.24 4.46 1.71
N TYR A 214 -21.96 5.75 1.49
CA TYR A 214 -21.22 6.23 0.32
C TYR A 214 -19.83 5.59 0.23
N LEU A 215 -19.09 5.57 1.33
CA LEU A 215 -17.75 4.98 1.39
C LEU A 215 -17.81 3.46 1.17
N LYS A 216 -18.81 2.79 1.72
CA LYS A 216 -19.03 1.35 1.47
C LYS A 216 -19.35 1.06 0.00
N GLU A 217 -20.21 1.87 -0.64
CA GLU A 217 -20.52 1.75 -2.07
C GLU A 217 -19.32 2.03 -2.96
N LEU A 218 -18.42 2.93 -2.54
CA LEU A 218 -17.14 3.17 -3.20
C LEU A 218 -16.17 1.97 -3.05
N GLY A 219 -16.46 1.04 -2.12
CA GLY A 219 -15.65 -0.15 -1.86
C GLY A 219 -14.53 0.07 -0.84
N ILE A 220 -14.63 1.12 -0.03
CA ILE A 220 -13.67 1.45 1.03
C ILE A 220 -13.81 0.47 2.19
N SER A 221 -12.68 0.04 2.73
CA SER A 221 -12.60 -0.85 3.90
C SER A 221 -11.81 -0.25 5.06
N VAL A 222 -11.11 0.88 4.85
CA VAL A 222 -10.38 1.62 5.89
C VAL A 222 -10.61 3.11 5.73
N ILE A 223 -10.94 3.78 6.83
CA ILE A 223 -10.93 5.24 6.93
C ILE A 223 -9.71 5.64 7.76
N TYR A 224 -8.83 6.46 7.19
CA TYR A 224 -7.82 7.19 7.93
C TYR A 224 -8.33 8.61 8.19
N LEU A 225 -8.47 8.98 9.46
CA LEU A 225 -8.85 10.32 9.88
C LEU A 225 -7.60 11.15 10.17
N ASN A 226 -7.48 12.31 9.52
CA ASN A 226 -6.56 13.33 10.02
C ASN A 226 -6.90 13.67 11.48
N PRO A 227 -6.00 14.32 12.26
CA PRO A 227 -6.17 14.46 13.70
C PRO A 227 -7.56 14.94 14.12
N VAL A 228 -8.09 14.38 15.19
CA VAL A 228 -9.45 14.63 15.71
C VAL A 228 -9.46 15.11 17.15
N PHE A 229 -8.31 15.15 17.81
CA PHE A 229 -8.23 15.52 19.22
C PHE A 229 -8.42 17.02 19.42
N GLU A 230 -8.86 17.41 20.62
CA GLU A 230 -9.05 18.82 20.96
C GLU A 230 -7.77 19.62 20.63
N SER A 231 -7.93 20.74 19.93
CA SER A 231 -6.81 21.60 19.49
C SER A 231 -7.27 23.03 19.26
N ALA A 232 -6.37 23.96 18.97
CA ALA A 232 -6.75 25.33 18.62
C ALA A 232 -7.02 25.51 17.12
N THR A 233 -6.44 24.65 16.27
CA THR A 233 -6.47 24.80 14.81
C THR A 233 -7.48 23.89 14.12
N ASN A 234 -7.74 24.16 12.84
CA ASN A 234 -8.63 23.34 11.99
C ASN A 234 -7.99 22.02 11.52
N HIS A 235 -6.67 21.95 11.56
CA HIS A 235 -5.93 20.74 11.16
C HIS A 235 -5.66 19.79 12.32
N HIS A 236 -5.80 20.25 13.57
CA HIS A 236 -5.64 19.48 14.81
C HIS A 236 -4.25 18.88 15.06
N TYR A 237 -3.22 19.27 14.32
CA TYR A 237 -1.84 18.84 14.59
C TYR A 237 -1.21 19.51 15.82
N ASP A 238 -1.87 20.50 16.39
CA ASP A 238 -1.52 21.16 17.66
C ASP A 238 -2.35 20.57 18.82
N THR A 239 -2.20 19.30 19.09
CA THR A 239 -3.02 18.58 20.08
C THR A 239 -3.09 19.31 21.43
N GLY A 240 -4.29 19.58 21.89
CA GLY A 240 -4.61 20.22 23.17
C GLY A 240 -4.89 19.22 24.29
N ASP A 241 -5.69 18.18 23.99
CA ASP A 241 -5.98 17.06 24.92
C ASP A 241 -6.09 15.75 24.14
N TYR A 242 -5.17 14.81 24.38
CA TYR A 242 -5.13 13.51 23.69
C TYR A 242 -6.29 12.57 24.03
N HIS A 243 -6.98 12.75 25.16
CA HIS A 243 -8.10 11.90 25.58
C HIS A 243 -9.47 12.46 25.17
N LYS A 244 -9.49 13.54 24.39
CA LYS A 244 -10.73 14.23 24.07
C LYS A 244 -10.82 14.53 22.58
N ILE A 245 -11.93 14.10 21.98
CA ILE A 245 -12.30 14.57 20.64
C ILE A 245 -12.55 16.08 20.69
N ASP A 246 -12.11 16.83 19.67
CA ASP A 246 -12.41 18.26 19.58
C ASP A 246 -13.93 18.47 19.57
N PRO A 247 -14.47 19.30 20.49
CA PRO A 247 -15.90 19.56 20.56
C PRO A 247 -16.52 20.05 19.24
N ILE A 248 -15.72 20.70 18.38
CA ILE A 248 -16.17 21.08 17.01
C ILE A 248 -16.54 19.87 16.17
N LEU A 249 -15.80 18.75 16.34
CA LEU A 249 -16.01 17.52 15.58
C LEU A 249 -17.08 16.63 16.22
N GLY A 250 -17.23 16.68 17.55
CA GLY A 250 -18.16 15.85 18.30
C GLY A 250 -17.68 15.46 19.70
N THR A 251 -18.12 14.30 20.20
CA THR A 251 -17.76 13.76 21.51
C THR A 251 -17.04 12.41 21.38
N ASN A 252 -16.44 11.95 22.49
CA ASN A 252 -15.82 10.62 22.56
C ASN A 252 -16.85 9.50 22.31
N GLU A 253 -18.09 9.68 22.80
CA GLU A 253 -19.19 8.74 22.59
C GLU A 253 -19.61 8.67 21.12
N GLU A 254 -19.70 9.82 20.44
CA GLU A 254 -20.00 9.90 19.00
C GLU A 254 -18.88 9.26 18.16
N PHE A 255 -17.61 9.41 18.60
CA PHE A 255 -16.49 8.75 17.95
C PHE A 255 -16.55 7.22 18.13
N THR A 256 -16.80 6.75 19.35
CA THR A 256 -17.00 5.31 19.62
C THR A 256 -18.17 4.74 18.81
N GLN A 257 -19.24 5.51 18.66
CA GLN A 257 -20.38 5.14 17.83
C GLN A 257 -19.99 5.08 16.35
N LEU A 258 -19.21 6.04 15.85
CA LEU A 258 -18.67 6.01 14.47
C LEU A 258 -17.83 4.75 14.23
N CYS A 259 -16.92 4.38 15.15
CA CYS A 259 -16.12 3.17 15.04
C CYS A 259 -16.99 1.90 14.98
N ARG A 260 -18.01 1.81 15.81
CA ARG A 260 -18.95 0.67 15.82
C ARG A 260 -19.72 0.56 14.52
N GLU A 261 -20.36 1.66 14.07
CA GLU A 261 -21.15 1.66 12.84
C GLU A 261 -20.31 1.39 11.59
N ALA A 262 -19.08 1.93 11.55
CA ALA A 262 -18.12 1.63 10.48
C ALA A 262 -17.74 0.14 10.46
N LYS A 263 -17.45 -0.44 11.63
CA LYS A 263 -17.12 -1.86 11.79
C LYS A 263 -18.27 -2.77 11.34
N ASP A 264 -19.52 -2.43 11.66
CA ASP A 264 -20.71 -3.17 11.22
C ASP A 264 -20.86 -3.16 9.69
N MET A 265 -20.34 -2.13 9.03
CA MET A 265 -20.26 -2.05 7.57
C MET A 265 -18.99 -2.67 6.98
N GLY A 266 -18.10 -3.23 7.81
CA GLY A 266 -16.81 -3.79 7.39
C GLY A 266 -15.76 -2.73 7.06
N ILE A 267 -15.87 -1.54 7.65
CA ILE A 267 -14.93 -0.43 7.52
C ILE A 267 -14.19 -0.26 8.84
N ARG A 268 -12.86 -0.22 8.80
CA ARG A 268 -11.99 0.01 9.96
C ARG A 268 -11.57 1.48 10.02
N ILE A 269 -11.27 1.98 11.22
CA ILE A 269 -10.84 3.37 11.43
C ILE A 269 -9.40 3.37 11.96
N LEU A 270 -8.57 4.22 11.38
CA LEU A 270 -7.23 4.55 11.85
C LEU A 270 -7.19 6.01 12.28
N LEU A 271 -6.49 6.29 13.37
CA LEU A 271 -6.26 7.65 13.88
C LEU A 271 -4.86 8.15 13.55
N ASP A 272 -4.75 9.47 13.50
CA ASP A 272 -3.48 10.19 13.39
C ASP A 272 -2.91 10.45 14.79
N GLY A 273 -1.70 9.99 15.04
CA GLY A 273 -0.97 10.14 16.30
C GLY A 273 0.14 11.19 16.18
N VAL A 274 -0.12 12.37 16.68
CA VAL A 274 0.84 13.48 16.72
C VAL A 274 1.56 13.48 18.07
N PHE A 275 2.70 12.81 18.16
CA PHE A 275 3.38 12.56 19.44
C PHE A 275 4.75 13.24 19.58
N SER A 276 5.24 13.96 18.56
CA SER A 276 6.50 14.70 18.61
C SER A 276 6.38 16.09 19.24
N HIS A 277 5.16 16.63 19.29
CA HIS A 277 4.88 17.96 19.84
C HIS A 277 3.43 18.05 20.33
N THR A 278 3.11 19.11 21.07
CA THR A 278 1.74 19.46 21.47
C THR A 278 1.43 20.90 21.03
N GLY A 279 0.17 21.28 21.12
CA GLY A 279 -0.17 22.71 21.03
C GLY A 279 0.42 23.50 22.19
N SER A 280 0.89 24.73 21.93
CA SER A 280 1.29 25.65 23.02
C SER A 280 0.11 26.00 23.94
N ASP A 281 -1.11 25.83 23.44
CA ASP A 281 -2.36 25.98 24.18
C ASP A 281 -2.91 24.63 24.68
N SER A 282 -2.10 23.57 24.72
CA SER A 282 -2.50 22.28 25.26
C SER A 282 -2.63 22.34 26.79
N ARG A 283 -3.39 21.41 27.37
CA ARG A 283 -3.47 21.22 28.84
C ARG A 283 -2.12 20.87 29.47
N TYR A 284 -1.17 20.39 28.70
CA TYR A 284 0.16 19.96 29.12
C TYR A 284 1.16 21.11 29.18
N PHE A 285 1.15 21.99 28.15
CA PHE A 285 2.01 23.17 28.08
C PHE A 285 1.33 24.42 28.67
N ASN A 286 0.08 24.66 28.32
CA ASN A 286 -0.87 25.65 28.84
C ASN A 286 -0.33 27.09 28.88
N ARG A 287 0.24 27.53 27.76
CA ARG A 287 0.87 28.87 27.67
C ARG A 287 -0.13 30.01 27.96
N TYR A 288 -1.37 29.86 27.59
CA TYR A 288 -2.37 30.91 27.64
C TYR A 288 -3.38 30.75 28.79
N GLY A 289 -3.22 29.72 29.64
CA GLY A 289 -4.12 29.47 30.77
C GLY A 289 -5.50 29.03 30.34
N THR A 290 -5.63 28.38 29.19
CA THR A 290 -6.93 27.90 28.65
C THR A 290 -7.49 26.74 29.45
N TYR A 291 -6.61 25.89 29.98
CA TYR A 291 -6.98 24.74 30.77
C TYR A 291 -6.84 24.99 32.28
N PRO A 292 -7.65 24.38 33.14
CA PRO A 292 -7.53 24.53 34.59
C PRO A 292 -6.30 23.78 35.18
N THR A 293 -5.62 22.99 34.36
CA THR A 293 -4.41 22.25 34.75
C THR A 293 -3.20 23.16 34.81
N LEU A 294 -2.25 22.88 35.71
CA LEU A 294 -0.97 23.55 35.76
C LEU A 294 -0.04 23.05 34.66
N GLY A 295 0.09 23.80 33.57
CA GLY A 295 0.93 23.40 32.43
C GLY A 295 2.42 23.73 32.64
N ALA A 296 3.27 23.11 31.81
CA ALA A 296 4.72 23.25 31.88
C ALA A 296 5.22 24.68 31.66
N PHE A 297 4.52 25.49 30.86
CA PHE A 297 4.85 26.89 30.65
C PHE A 297 4.58 27.76 31.91
N GLN A 298 3.60 27.38 32.74
CA GLN A 298 3.14 28.14 33.88
C GLN A 298 3.98 27.90 35.12
N SER A 299 4.52 26.69 35.32
CA SER A 299 5.33 26.34 36.46
C SER A 299 6.28 25.18 36.19
N SER A 300 7.51 25.27 36.72
CA SER A 300 8.44 24.13 36.76
C SER A 300 7.99 23.00 37.70
N GLU A 301 6.98 23.24 38.54
CA GLU A 301 6.36 22.22 39.39
C GLU A 301 5.21 21.46 38.66
N SER A 302 4.91 21.82 37.41
CA SER A 302 3.93 21.12 36.60
C SER A 302 4.33 19.63 36.45
N PRO A 303 3.39 18.69 36.54
CA PRO A 303 3.66 17.27 36.27
C PRO A 303 4.14 17.03 34.81
N TYR A 304 3.92 17.99 33.93
CA TYR A 304 4.33 17.95 32.51
C TYR A 304 5.63 18.68 32.21
N TYR A 305 6.28 19.30 33.23
CA TYR A 305 7.47 20.12 32.99
C TYR A 305 8.60 19.33 32.32
N GLU A 306 8.84 18.11 32.76
CA GLU A 306 9.89 17.24 32.23
C GLU A 306 9.64 16.78 30.77
N TRP A 307 8.43 16.95 30.27
CA TRP A 307 8.10 16.62 28.89
C TRP A 307 8.74 17.59 27.88
N TYR A 308 9.10 18.81 28.30
CA TYR A 308 9.57 19.86 27.43
C TYR A 308 11.01 20.28 27.73
N SER A 309 11.68 20.85 26.73
CA SER A 309 13.03 21.38 26.82
C SER A 309 13.00 22.91 26.83
N PHE A 310 13.37 23.51 27.95
CA PHE A 310 13.50 24.96 28.07
C PHE A 310 14.96 25.38 28.01
N LYS A 311 15.34 26.29 27.09
CA LYS A 311 16.64 26.94 27.04
C LYS A 311 16.68 28.10 28.03
N LYS A 312 15.59 28.89 28.11
CA LYS A 312 15.39 29.96 29.10
C LYS A 312 13.91 30.02 29.48
N TYR A 313 13.61 29.45 30.63
CA TYR A 313 12.25 29.33 31.17
C TYR A 313 11.57 30.68 31.36
N PRO A 314 10.28 30.83 31.04
CA PRO A 314 9.45 29.90 30.31
C PRO A 314 9.39 30.15 28.80
N TYR A 315 10.00 31.22 28.29
CA TYR A 315 9.76 31.80 26.98
C TYR A 315 10.62 31.22 25.85
N ASP A 316 11.79 30.64 26.16
CA ASP A 316 12.68 30.03 25.17
C ASP A 316 12.72 28.53 25.38
N TYR A 317 12.03 27.81 24.49
CA TYR A 317 11.86 26.35 24.53
C TYR A 317 12.01 25.76 23.14
N GLU A 318 12.30 24.50 23.09
CA GLU A 318 12.34 23.72 21.82
C GLU A 318 10.94 23.59 21.23
N SER A 319 10.84 23.85 19.94
CA SER A 319 9.56 23.78 19.21
C SER A 319 9.77 23.17 17.83
N TRP A 320 8.73 22.52 17.33
CA TRP A 320 8.75 21.85 16.04
C TRP A 320 9.07 22.83 14.92
N TRP A 321 10.19 22.60 14.25
CA TRP A 321 10.75 23.45 13.19
C TRP A 321 10.82 24.96 13.53
N GLY A 322 10.89 25.27 14.81
CA GLY A 322 10.95 26.65 15.30
C GLY A 322 9.61 27.37 15.41
N PHE A 323 8.49 26.65 15.26
CA PHE A 323 7.15 27.22 15.47
C PHE A 323 6.79 27.25 16.96
N PRO A 324 6.73 28.47 17.61
CA PRO A 324 6.47 28.56 19.04
C PRO A 324 5.07 28.05 19.47
N THR A 325 4.19 27.86 18.53
CA THR A 325 2.84 27.27 18.76
C THR A 325 2.87 25.77 18.93
N LEU A 326 3.99 25.11 18.61
CA LEU A 326 4.15 23.66 18.61
C LEU A 326 5.39 23.24 19.45
N PRO A 327 5.33 23.35 20.81
CA PRO A 327 6.42 22.92 21.68
C PRO A 327 6.71 21.43 21.53
N ASN A 328 7.97 21.09 21.24
CA ASN A 328 8.44 19.71 21.16
C ASN A 328 8.38 19.03 22.53
N VAL A 329 8.02 17.75 22.51
CA VAL A 329 8.10 16.90 23.71
C VAL A 329 9.37 16.06 23.68
N LYS A 330 9.83 15.62 24.84
CA LYS A 330 10.87 14.60 25.00
C LYS A 330 10.18 13.24 25.08
N GLU A 331 9.98 12.61 23.95
CA GLU A 331 9.12 11.45 23.76
C GLU A 331 9.55 10.23 24.61
N THR A 332 10.82 10.16 25.00
CA THR A 332 11.36 9.08 25.85
C THR A 332 11.32 9.36 27.34
N THR A 333 10.75 10.50 27.76
CA THR A 333 10.49 10.79 29.18
C THR A 333 9.55 9.72 29.73
N PRO A 334 9.89 9.03 30.85
CA PRO A 334 9.10 7.93 31.36
C PRO A 334 7.61 8.24 31.53
N SER A 335 7.29 9.38 32.17
CA SER A 335 5.89 9.80 32.39
C SER A 335 5.14 10.13 31.09
N TYR A 336 5.84 10.56 30.02
CA TYR A 336 5.24 10.76 28.72
C TYR A 336 4.98 9.42 28.01
N MET A 337 5.96 8.50 28.08
CA MET A 337 5.79 7.14 27.52
C MET A 337 4.67 6.39 28.24
N ASP A 338 4.55 6.53 29.56
CA ASP A 338 3.48 5.92 30.34
C ASP A 338 2.12 6.50 29.91
N PHE A 339 2.01 7.82 29.84
CA PHE A 339 0.80 8.51 29.42
C PHE A 339 0.36 8.17 27.98
N ILE A 340 1.31 8.10 27.01
CA ILE A 340 0.96 7.81 25.62
C ILE A 340 0.78 6.30 25.38
N ILE A 341 1.63 5.44 26.02
CA ILE A 341 1.78 4.04 25.60
C ILE A 341 1.46 3.02 26.68
N ASN A 342 2.09 3.15 27.89
CA ASN A 342 2.23 2.01 28.79
C ASN A 342 1.09 1.86 29.82
N ASP A 343 0.50 2.96 30.30
CA ASP A 343 -0.54 2.93 31.32
C ASP A 343 -1.83 2.31 30.79
N GLU A 344 -2.65 1.73 31.70
CA GLU A 344 -3.94 1.13 31.36
C GLU A 344 -4.91 2.14 30.69
N ASP A 345 -4.83 3.41 31.08
CA ASP A 345 -5.59 4.52 30.53
C ASP A 345 -4.76 5.40 29.55
N SER A 346 -3.62 4.87 29.07
CA SER A 346 -2.79 5.56 28.08
C SER A 346 -3.59 5.95 26.82
N VAL A 347 -3.10 6.93 26.09
CA VAL A 347 -3.71 7.40 24.83
C VAL A 347 -3.92 6.22 23.85
N LEU A 348 -2.92 5.32 23.75
CA LEU A 348 -3.02 4.10 22.93
C LEU A 348 -4.20 3.25 23.36
N HIS A 349 -4.27 2.86 24.64
CA HIS A 349 -5.31 1.95 25.15
C HIS A 349 -6.70 2.58 25.09
N HIS A 350 -6.82 3.87 25.43
CA HIS A 350 -8.08 4.61 25.41
C HIS A 350 -8.75 4.54 24.03
N TRP A 351 -7.99 4.87 22.97
CA TRP A 351 -8.57 4.89 21.61
C TRP A 351 -8.69 3.49 20.99
N MET A 352 -7.82 2.55 21.34
CA MET A 352 -8.02 1.15 20.96
C MET A 352 -9.33 0.60 21.57
N ALA A 353 -9.62 0.92 22.82
CA ALA A 353 -10.88 0.57 23.48
C ALA A 353 -12.10 1.25 22.84
N ALA A 354 -11.94 2.46 22.26
CA ALA A 354 -12.99 3.12 21.49
C ALA A 354 -13.30 2.44 20.15
N GLY A 355 -12.44 1.51 19.68
CA GLY A 355 -12.69 0.65 18.54
C GLY A 355 -11.93 0.99 17.25
N ILE A 356 -10.85 1.75 17.34
CA ILE A 356 -9.95 1.93 16.20
C ILE A 356 -9.19 0.63 15.89
N SER A 357 -8.63 0.54 14.69
CA SER A 357 -7.86 -0.62 14.22
C SER A 357 -6.38 -0.31 13.97
N GLY A 358 -5.90 0.82 14.45
CA GLY A 358 -4.50 1.20 14.34
C GLY A 358 -4.27 2.71 14.28
N TRP A 359 -3.01 3.06 14.03
CA TRP A 359 -2.52 4.43 14.08
C TRP A 359 -1.67 4.77 12.86
N ARG A 360 -1.71 6.03 12.45
CA ARG A 360 -0.68 6.65 11.62
C ARG A 360 0.14 7.59 12.51
N LEU A 361 1.44 7.43 12.58
CA LEU A 361 2.34 8.30 13.33
C LEU A 361 2.78 9.47 12.46
N ASP A 362 2.44 10.68 12.91
CA ASP A 362 2.88 11.94 12.33
C ASP A 362 4.39 12.10 12.49
N VAL A 363 5.05 12.62 11.45
CA VAL A 363 6.50 12.88 11.38
C VAL A 363 7.33 11.81 12.10
N VAL A 364 7.12 10.53 11.79
CA VAL A 364 7.77 9.41 12.50
C VAL A 364 9.30 9.50 12.48
N ASP A 365 9.86 10.23 11.53
CA ASP A 365 11.30 10.52 11.45
C ASP A 365 11.82 11.31 12.66
N GLU A 366 10.97 12.03 13.36
CA GLU A 366 11.32 12.82 14.58
C GLU A 366 11.15 12.01 15.86
N LEU A 367 10.40 10.90 15.82
CA LEU A 367 10.20 10.03 16.97
C LEU A 367 11.42 9.12 17.19
N PRO A 368 11.99 9.04 18.41
CA PRO A 368 13.09 8.12 18.71
C PRO A 368 12.67 6.64 18.50
N ALA A 369 13.60 5.80 18.04
CA ALA A 369 13.35 4.38 17.83
C ALA A 369 12.80 3.66 19.08
N ARG A 370 13.28 4.06 20.29
CA ARG A 370 12.74 3.54 21.55
C ARG A 370 11.24 3.81 21.71
N PHE A 371 10.76 4.98 21.27
CA PHE A 371 9.34 5.32 21.33
C PHE A 371 8.54 4.47 20.34
N THR A 372 8.94 4.44 19.06
CA THR A 372 8.25 3.71 18.01
C THR A 372 8.21 2.20 18.27
N GLN A 373 9.32 1.62 18.75
CA GLN A 373 9.40 0.20 19.12
C GLN A 373 8.52 -0.14 20.32
N THR A 374 8.47 0.73 21.34
CA THR A 374 7.60 0.53 22.50
C THR A 374 6.14 0.64 22.08
N PHE A 375 5.79 1.64 21.26
CA PHE A 375 4.44 1.83 20.75
C PHE A 375 3.99 0.62 19.92
N TYR A 376 4.83 0.16 18.99
CA TYR A 376 4.54 -1.03 18.17
C TYR A 376 4.31 -2.26 19.03
N LYS A 377 5.20 -2.51 19.99
CA LYS A 377 5.10 -3.67 20.90
C LYS A 377 3.82 -3.66 21.70
N GLU A 378 3.45 -2.53 22.32
CA GLU A 378 2.24 -2.43 23.14
C GLU A 378 0.98 -2.46 22.28
N LEU A 379 1.00 -1.83 21.10
CA LEU A 379 -0.09 -1.91 20.13
C LEU A 379 -0.38 -3.37 19.73
N LYS A 380 0.68 -4.13 19.37
CA LYS A 380 0.53 -5.54 18.97
C LYS A 380 0.15 -6.46 20.13
N LYS A 381 0.49 -6.11 21.35
CA LYS A 381 0.03 -6.82 22.55
C LYS A 381 -1.45 -6.55 22.82
N THR A 382 -1.91 -5.32 22.59
CA THR A 382 -3.32 -4.92 22.77
C THR A 382 -4.21 -5.53 21.69
N ASP A 383 -3.79 -5.45 20.42
CA ASP A 383 -4.45 -6.09 19.28
C ASP A 383 -3.39 -6.49 18.25
N PRO A 384 -3.08 -7.78 18.07
CA PRO A 384 -2.13 -8.24 17.04
C PRO A 384 -2.50 -7.85 15.62
N GLU A 385 -3.79 -7.62 15.37
CA GLU A 385 -4.33 -7.20 14.07
C GLU A 385 -4.35 -5.67 13.87
N ALA A 386 -3.97 -4.88 14.87
CA ALA A 386 -3.85 -3.44 14.72
C ALA A 386 -2.68 -3.07 13.80
N VAL A 387 -2.84 -1.99 13.03
CA VAL A 387 -1.85 -1.52 12.05
C VAL A 387 -1.15 -0.27 12.56
N LEU A 388 0.17 -0.20 12.38
CA LEU A 388 0.97 1.00 12.62
C LEU A 388 1.58 1.49 11.32
N ILE A 389 1.20 2.71 10.91
CA ILE A 389 1.69 3.38 9.69
C ILE A 389 2.58 4.55 10.12
N GLY A 390 3.74 4.71 9.48
CA GLY A 390 4.58 5.90 9.70
C GLY A 390 4.49 6.88 8.53
N GLU A 391 4.57 8.17 8.82
CA GLU A 391 4.81 9.17 7.79
C GLU A 391 6.30 9.21 7.45
N VAL A 392 6.66 8.66 6.30
CA VAL A 392 8.03 8.69 5.74
C VAL A 392 7.96 9.19 4.31
N TRP A 393 8.73 10.23 3.99
CA TRP A 393 8.65 10.87 2.68
C TRP A 393 9.55 10.25 1.61
N GLU A 394 10.58 9.52 2.04
CA GLU A 394 11.55 8.85 1.17
C GLU A 394 11.45 7.33 1.30
N ASP A 395 12.49 6.63 0.87
CA ASP A 395 12.60 5.18 1.03
C ASP A 395 12.65 4.80 2.52
N ALA A 396 11.58 4.17 3.01
CA ALA A 396 11.45 3.79 4.41
C ALA A 396 12.38 2.64 4.83
N SER A 397 13.01 1.93 3.87
CA SER A 397 13.90 0.80 4.18
C SER A 397 15.27 1.24 4.65
N ASN A 398 15.72 2.46 4.27
CA ASN A 398 17.08 2.94 4.53
C ASN A 398 17.14 4.43 4.90
N LYS A 399 16.06 4.95 5.44
CA LYS A 399 15.99 6.33 5.85
C LYS A 399 17.04 6.67 6.91
N ILE A 400 17.75 7.76 6.67
CA ILE A 400 18.60 8.39 7.70
C ILE A 400 17.88 9.65 8.18
N SER A 401 17.58 9.70 9.46
CA SER A 401 16.94 10.85 10.10
C SER A 401 17.76 11.29 11.29
N TYR A 402 18.10 12.60 11.35
CA TYR A 402 18.93 13.19 12.41
C TYR A 402 20.26 12.44 12.62
N GLY A 403 20.86 11.91 11.54
CA GLY A 403 22.12 11.18 11.58
C GLY A 403 22.02 9.73 12.05
N VAL A 404 20.80 9.22 12.26
CA VAL A 404 20.52 7.83 12.67
C VAL A 404 19.86 7.09 11.54
N ALA A 405 20.40 5.91 11.18
CA ALA A 405 19.74 4.99 10.26
C ALA A 405 18.49 4.38 10.92
N ARG A 406 17.36 4.44 10.22
CA ARG A 406 16.07 3.95 10.72
C ARG A 406 15.83 2.51 10.28
N GLU A 407 15.30 1.69 11.19
CA GLU A 407 15.01 0.28 10.98
C GLU A 407 13.48 0.02 10.87
N TYR A 408 12.73 0.97 10.28
CA TYR A 408 11.27 0.98 10.25
C TYR A 408 10.63 -0.33 9.77
N LEU A 409 11.23 -0.96 8.75
CA LEU A 409 10.69 -2.16 8.11
C LEU A 409 11.39 -3.45 8.57
N CYS A 410 12.19 -3.39 9.63
CA CYS A 410 12.90 -4.55 10.16
C CYS A 410 12.03 -5.44 11.09
N GLY A 411 10.71 -5.17 11.20
CA GLY A 411 9.74 -6.02 11.89
C GLY A 411 9.55 -5.72 13.37
N GLN A 412 9.82 -4.48 13.81
CA GLN A 412 9.65 -4.05 15.19
C GLN A 412 9.20 -2.60 15.39
N GLU A 413 8.93 -1.86 14.32
CA GLU A 413 8.54 -0.45 14.40
C GLU A 413 7.27 -0.13 13.63
N LEU A 414 7.18 -0.51 12.34
CA LEU A 414 6.05 -0.18 11.48
C LEU A 414 5.57 -1.40 10.67
N ASP A 415 4.26 -1.50 10.49
CA ASP A 415 3.66 -2.41 9.51
C ASP A 415 3.70 -1.80 8.09
N SER A 416 3.57 -0.48 8.01
CA SER A 416 3.42 0.28 6.78
C SER A 416 4.04 1.67 6.91
N ALA A 417 4.30 2.31 5.78
CA ALA A 417 4.60 3.73 5.70
C ALA A 417 3.77 4.38 4.59
N MET A 418 3.60 5.70 4.68
CA MET A 418 3.05 6.50 3.59
C MET A 418 4.00 6.44 2.39
N ASN A 419 3.58 5.77 1.32
CA ASN A 419 4.46 5.45 0.18
C ASN A 419 4.61 6.64 -0.79
N TYR A 420 5.26 7.70 -0.32
CA TYR A 420 5.62 8.84 -1.17
C TYR A 420 6.53 8.47 -2.33
N PRO A 421 7.47 7.49 -2.21
CA PRO A 421 8.20 6.98 -3.36
C PRO A 421 7.29 6.47 -4.48
N PHE A 422 6.23 5.71 -4.17
CA PHE A 422 5.25 5.28 -5.16
C PHE A 422 4.55 6.47 -5.84
N ARG A 423 4.08 7.43 -5.03
CA ARG A 423 3.49 8.67 -5.56
C ARG A 423 4.42 9.36 -6.55
N GLN A 424 5.68 9.54 -6.18
CA GLN A 424 6.66 10.23 -7.02
C GLN A 424 6.97 9.44 -8.31
N ILE A 425 7.05 8.12 -8.25
CA ILE A 425 7.24 7.25 -9.42
C ILE A 425 6.08 7.43 -10.42
N VAL A 426 4.84 7.39 -9.93
CA VAL A 426 3.64 7.56 -10.77
C VAL A 426 3.62 8.95 -11.41
N LEU A 427 3.91 10.00 -10.63
CA LEU A 427 3.93 11.38 -11.14
C LEU A 427 5.06 11.60 -12.13
N ASP A 428 6.27 11.16 -11.85
CA ASP A 428 7.42 11.33 -12.75
C ASP A 428 7.18 10.65 -14.10
N PHE A 429 6.53 9.47 -14.06
CA PHE A 429 6.14 8.82 -15.30
C PHE A 429 5.05 9.59 -16.04
N LEU A 430 3.92 9.90 -15.41
CA LEU A 430 2.77 10.53 -16.07
C LEU A 430 3.04 11.95 -16.55
N LEU A 431 3.91 12.69 -15.86
CA LEU A 431 4.31 14.05 -16.22
C LEU A 431 5.55 14.12 -17.13
N GLY A 432 6.15 12.97 -17.46
CA GLY A 432 7.27 12.90 -18.40
C GLY A 432 8.66 13.18 -17.80
N ALA A 433 8.78 13.25 -16.46
CA ALA A 433 10.06 13.49 -15.79
C ALA A 433 10.98 12.25 -15.79
N ALA A 434 10.40 11.04 -15.87
CA ALA A 434 11.14 9.78 -15.96
C ALA A 434 10.48 8.83 -16.96
N ASP A 435 11.27 8.08 -17.72
CA ASP A 435 10.77 7.07 -18.64
C ASP A 435 10.45 5.73 -17.96
N GLY A 436 9.89 4.78 -18.71
CA GLY A 436 9.53 3.45 -18.19
C GLY A 436 10.71 2.70 -17.59
N GLN A 437 11.92 2.83 -18.14
CA GLN A 437 13.10 2.17 -17.61
C GLN A 437 13.55 2.79 -16.28
N ALA A 438 13.54 4.11 -16.18
CA ALA A 438 13.95 4.82 -14.97
C ALA A 438 13.00 4.51 -13.81
N ILE A 439 11.66 4.51 -14.05
CA ILE A 439 10.70 4.16 -13.00
C ILE A 439 10.78 2.69 -12.61
N ASN A 440 11.01 1.78 -13.57
CA ASN A 440 11.15 0.36 -13.26
C ASN A 440 12.34 0.11 -12.33
N ARG A 441 13.51 0.73 -12.56
CA ARG A 441 14.65 0.62 -11.65
C ARG A 441 14.30 1.04 -10.22
N ARG A 442 13.55 2.13 -10.06
CA ARG A 442 13.08 2.61 -8.74
C ARG A 442 12.09 1.64 -8.08
N ILE A 443 11.16 1.08 -8.87
CA ILE A 443 10.22 0.06 -8.39
C ILE A 443 10.97 -1.20 -7.96
N GLN A 444 11.93 -1.67 -8.76
CA GLN A 444 12.73 -2.84 -8.42
C GLN A 444 13.58 -2.62 -7.17
N SER A 445 14.11 -1.41 -6.95
CA SER A 445 14.82 -1.06 -5.73
C SER A 445 13.92 -1.17 -4.49
N LEU A 446 12.70 -0.64 -4.54
CA LEU A 446 11.74 -0.77 -3.45
C LEU A 446 11.33 -2.24 -3.24
N TRP A 447 11.12 -3.00 -4.33
CA TRP A 447 10.82 -4.44 -4.27
C TRP A 447 11.94 -5.25 -3.62
N GLU A 448 13.19 -4.93 -3.92
CA GLU A 448 14.38 -5.55 -3.35
C GLU A 448 14.55 -5.21 -1.85
N ASN A 449 14.35 -3.94 -1.50
CA ASN A 449 14.72 -3.41 -0.19
C ASN A 449 13.63 -3.61 0.87
N TYR A 450 12.35 -3.72 0.48
CA TYR A 450 11.25 -3.87 1.43
C TYR A 450 10.94 -5.35 1.69
N PRO A 451 10.79 -5.78 2.95
CA PRO A 451 10.19 -7.09 3.21
C PRO A 451 8.83 -7.19 2.51
N HIS A 452 8.54 -8.31 1.86
CA HIS A 452 7.29 -8.44 1.10
C HIS A 452 6.05 -8.18 1.94
N GLN A 453 6.06 -8.55 3.24
CA GLN A 453 5.00 -8.24 4.19
C GLN A 453 4.69 -6.74 4.22
N ASN A 454 5.73 -5.90 4.34
CA ASN A 454 5.60 -4.45 4.34
C ASN A 454 5.29 -3.89 2.94
N PHE A 455 5.95 -4.39 1.88
CA PHE A 455 5.73 -3.90 0.51
C PHE A 455 4.25 -4.02 0.09
N TYR A 456 3.59 -5.13 0.45
CA TYR A 456 2.16 -5.35 0.19
C TYR A 456 1.24 -4.63 1.19
N ALA A 457 1.78 -4.06 2.25
CA ALA A 457 1.06 -3.27 3.24
C ALA A 457 1.33 -1.76 3.12
N MET A 458 2.22 -1.30 2.22
CA MET A 458 2.54 0.13 2.06
C MET A 458 1.30 0.94 1.68
N MET A 459 1.09 2.07 2.36
CA MET A 459 0.01 3.01 2.06
C MET A 459 0.32 3.76 0.76
N ASN A 460 -0.20 3.26 -0.36
CA ASN A 460 0.00 3.83 -1.69
C ASN A 460 -0.90 5.04 -1.92
N LEU A 461 -0.40 6.23 -1.64
CA LEU A 461 -1.12 7.48 -1.89
C LEU A 461 -0.72 8.11 -3.23
N ILE A 462 -1.64 8.86 -3.84
CA ILE A 462 -1.36 9.77 -4.96
C ILE A 462 -1.72 11.22 -4.59
N GLY A 463 -2.68 11.41 -3.69
CA GLY A 463 -3.07 12.67 -3.04
C GLY A 463 -3.00 12.57 -1.53
N SER A 464 -2.82 13.70 -0.83
CA SER A 464 -2.89 13.83 0.62
C SER A 464 -3.21 15.27 1.02
N HIS A 465 -3.44 15.48 2.31
CA HIS A 465 -3.66 16.83 2.87
C HIS A 465 -2.41 17.74 2.86
N ASP A 466 -1.21 17.16 2.59
CA ASP A 466 0.07 17.90 2.52
C ASP A 466 0.51 18.21 1.10
N ARG A 467 -0.26 17.77 0.12
CA ARG A 467 0.07 17.93 -1.30
C ARG A 467 -1.04 18.62 -2.07
N GLU A 468 -0.67 19.24 -3.17
CA GLU A 468 -1.63 19.75 -4.14
C GLU A 468 -2.59 18.64 -4.57
N ARG A 469 -3.87 19.00 -4.85
CA ARG A 469 -4.84 18.03 -5.40
C ARG A 469 -4.29 17.37 -6.64
N ILE A 470 -4.42 16.06 -6.68
CA ILE A 470 -3.81 15.24 -7.74
C ILE A 470 -4.28 15.64 -9.14
N LEU A 471 -5.57 15.98 -9.31
CA LEU A 471 -6.11 16.44 -10.59
C LEU A 471 -5.45 17.74 -11.04
N THR A 472 -5.31 18.73 -10.14
CA THR A 472 -4.63 19.99 -10.44
C THR A 472 -3.20 19.77 -10.91
N LEU A 473 -2.46 18.89 -10.21
CA LEU A 473 -1.08 18.58 -10.55
C LEU A 473 -0.95 17.86 -11.89
N LEU A 474 -1.81 16.90 -12.19
CA LEU A 474 -1.78 16.12 -13.43
C LEU A 474 -2.29 16.89 -14.64
N GLY A 475 -3.15 17.89 -14.44
CA GLY A 475 -3.63 18.78 -15.51
C GLY A 475 -2.59 19.78 -15.96
N GLU A 476 -1.83 20.36 -15.04
CA GLU A 476 -0.97 21.51 -15.33
C GLU A 476 0.52 21.28 -15.03
N GLY A 477 0.87 20.23 -14.29
CA GLY A 477 2.25 19.96 -13.95
C GLY A 477 2.90 21.11 -13.16
N ALA A 478 4.09 21.52 -13.58
CA ALA A 478 4.87 22.55 -12.91
C ALA A 478 4.47 24.00 -13.26
N PHE A 479 3.48 24.23 -14.12
CA PHE A 479 3.12 25.56 -14.63
C PHE A 479 2.76 26.56 -13.53
N TYR A 480 2.17 26.09 -12.42
CA TYR A 480 1.78 26.95 -11.29
C TYR A 480 2.83 27.09 -10.19
N GLN A 481 4.01 26.55 -10.36
CA GLN A 481 5.10 26.80 -9.40
C GLN A 481 5.43 28.29 -9.39
N GLY A 482 5.22 28.95 -8.24
CA GLY A 482 5.44 30.38 -8.07
C GLY A 482 4.20 31.28 -8.20
N MET A 483 3.00 30.71 -8.46
CA MET A 483 1.77 31.48 -8.45
C MET A 483 1.50 32.06 -7.04
N PRO A 484 1.20 33.37 -6.91
CA PRO A 484 0.84 33.97 -5.61
C PRO A 484 -0.36 33.25 -4.98
N ALA A 485 -0.34 33.07 -3.65
CA ALA A 485 -1.36 32.33 -2.89
C ALA A 485 -2.80 32.80 -3.20
N ILE A 486 -3.04 34.11 -3.27
CA ILE A 486 -4.36 34.66 -3.57
C ILE A 486 -4.89 34.28 -4.96
N LYS A 487 -3.98 34.04 -5.91
CA LYS A 487 -4.36 33.54 -7.25
C LYS A 487 -4.68 32.06 -7.20
N GLN A 488 -3.93 31.28 -6.41
CA GLN A 488 -4.18 29.85 -6.23
C GLN A 488 -5.60 29.58 -5.71
N ALA A 489 -6.11 30.39 -4.78
CA ALA A 489 -7.46 30.25 -4.21
C ALA A 489 -8.57 30.25 -5.27
N LYS A 490 -8.40 31.01 -6.35
CA LYS A 490 -9.39 31.23 -7.41
C LYS A 490 -9.12 30.50 -8.72
N SER A 491 -7.92 29.93 -8.85
CA SER A 491 -7.53 29.23 -10.08
C SER A 491 -8.21 27.87 -10.21
N ARG A 492 -8.66 27.57 -11.41
CA ARG A 492 -9.18 26.26 -11.81
C ARG A 492 -8.56 25.93 -13.17
N LEU A 493 -8.43 24.66 -13.47
CA LEU A 493 -8.02 24.17 -14.77
C LEU A 493 -9.06 24.62 -15.81
N ASP A 494 -8.62 25.07 -16.98
CA ASP A 494 -9.50 25.18 -18.14
C ASP A 494 -9.87 23.79 -18.68
N ASP A 495 -10.77 23.73 -19.64
CA ASP A 495 -11.32 22.45 -20.13
C ASP A 495 -10.24 21.53 -20.72
N ASP A 496 -9.25 22.06 -21.43
CA ASP A 496 -8.18 21.25 -22.03
C ASP A 496 -7.28 20.64 -20.95
N HIS A 497 -6.83 21.45 -19.99
CA HIS A 497 -6.02 21.01 -18.87
C HIS A 497 -6.79 20.08 -17.91
N TYR A 498 -8.09 20.35 -17.71
CA TYR A 498 -8.94 19.45 -16.94
C TYR A 498 -9.06 18.07 -17.59
N ASN A 499 -9.35 18.01 -18.89
CA ASN A 499 -9.47 16.76 -19.62
C ASN A 499 -8.14 15.97 -19.64
N LEU A 500 -7.02 16.66 -19.82
CA LEU A 500 -5.68 16.06 -19.71
C LEU A 500 -5.44 15.52 -18.31
N GLY A 501 -5.77 16.30 -17.28
CA GLY A 501 -5.67 15.90 -15.89
C GLY A 501 -6.52 14.66 -15.57
N VAL A 502 -7.76 14.60 -16.06
CA VAL A 502 -8.66 13.44 -15.88
C VAL A 502 -8.10 12.20 -16.58
N ALA A 503 -7.56 12.33 -17.81
CA ALA A 503 -6.97 11.20 -18.53
C ALA A 503 -5.78 10.61 -17.73
N ARG A 504 -4.87 11.45 -17.25
CA ARG A 504 -3.74 11.05 -16.41
C ARG A 504 -4.19 10.51 -15.04
N LEU A 505 -5.19 11.12 -14.40
CA LEU A 505 -5.71 10.67 -13.12
C LEU A 505 -6.34 9.27 -13.22
N ARG A 506 -7.06 8.98 -14.30
CA ARG A 506 -7.57 7.63 -14.56
C ARG A 506 -6.45 6.59 -14.65
N MET A 507 -5.33 6.94 -15.26
CA MET A 507 -4.14 6.08 -15.30
C MET A 507 -3.53 5.91 -13.91
N ALA A 508 -3.37 7.01 -13.16
CA ALA A 508 -2.82 6.98 -11.80
C ALA A 508 -3.65 6.12 -10.85
N VAL A 509 -4.98 6.26 -10.88
CA VAL A 509 -5.92 5.45 -10.09
C VAL A 509 -5.85 3.98 -10.50
N LEU A 510 -5.83 3.68 -11.80
CA LEU A 510 -5.68 2.29 -12.26
C LEU A 510 -4.37 1.67 -11.77
N TRP A 511 -3.27 2.43 -11.84
CA TRP A 511 -1.98 1.98 -11.31
C TRP A 511 -2.05 1.72 -9.80
N GLN A 512 -2.58 2.67 -9.03
CA GLN A 512 -2.76 2.55 -7.59
C GLN A 512 -3.58 1.30 -7.20
N MET A 513 -4.66 1.00 -7.93
CA MET A 513 -5.54 -0.14 -7.66
C MET A 513 -4.95 -1.49 -8.10
N THR A 514 -3.99 -1.51 -9.00
CA THR A 514 -3.41 -2.75 -9.54
C THR A 514 -2.00 -3.05 -9.00
N PHE A 515 -1.33 -2.05 -8.41
CA PHE A 515 0.00 -2.20 -7.81
C PHE A 515 -0.07 -2.88 -6.43
N PRO A 516 0.99 -3.60 -5.98
CA PRO A 516 1.09 -4.09 -4.61
C PRO A 516 1.04 -2.97 -3.57
N GLY A 517 0.40 -3.22 -2.44
CA GLY A 517 0.21 -2.26 -1.36
C GLY A 517 -1.26 -1.87 -1.16
N VAL A 518 -1.53 -0.96 -0.25
CA VAL A 518 -2.87 -0.49 0.15
C VAL A 518 -3.15 0.84 -0.52
N PRO A 519 -4.02 0.91 -1.55
CA PRO A 519 -4.42 2.17 -2.16
C PRO A 519 -5.04 3.10 -1.13
N SER A 520 -4.64 4.36 -1.10
CA SER A 520 -5.22 5.41 -0.25
C SER A 520 -5.75 6.55 -1.11
N ILE A 521 -7.05 6.79 -1.05
CA ILE A 521 -7.73 7.86 -1.74
C ILE A 521 -7.88 9.04 -0.77
N TYR A 522 -7.39 10.21 -1.15
CA TYR A 522 -7.65 11.43 -0.40
C TYR A 522 -9.03 11.97 -0.74
N TYR A 523 -9.83 12.33 0.27
CA TYR A 523 -11.23 12.75 0.08
C TYR A 523 -11.39 13.75 -1.05
N GLY A 524 -12.33 13.50 -1.95
CA GLY A 524 -12.64 14.37 -3.09
C GLY A 524 -11.76 14.18 -4.33
N ASP A 525 -10.67 13.41 -4.27
CA ASP A 525 -9.88 13.09 -5.48
C ASP A 525 -10.71 12.21 -6.43
N GLU A 526 -11.60 11.36 -5.91
CA GLU A 526 -12.50 10.51 -6.69
C GLU A 526 -13.60 11.26 -7.45
N ILE A 527 -13.84 12.52 -7.08
CA ILE A 527 -14.79 13.40 -7.76
C ILE A 527 -14.12 14.58 -8.49
N GLY A 528 -12.80 14.54 -8.61
CA GLY A 528 -12.04 15.53 -9.36
C GLY A 528 -11.91 16.89 -8.67
N MET A 529 -11.87 16.93 -7.34
CA MET A 529 -11.62 18.19 -6.62
C MET A 529 -10.27 18.77 -7.00
N GLN A 530 -10.26 20.09 -7.22
CA GLN A 530 -9.07 20.85 -7.56
C GLN A 530 -8.61 21.69 -6.37
N GLY A 531 -7.31 21.94 -6.29
CA GLY A 531 -6.73 22.79 -5.25
C GLY A 531 -5.21 22.75 -5.30
N PHE A 532 -4.60 23.88 -5.00
CA PHE A 532 -3.14 24.03 -4.92
C PHE A 532 -2.62 23.66 -3.54
N ARG A 533 -1.53 24.27 -3.10
CA ARG A 533 -0.93 24.02 -1.78
C ARG A 533 -1.86 24.43 -0.65
N ASP A 534 -1.57 23.90 0.53
CA ASP A 534 -2.22 24.27 1.78
C ASP A 534 -2.42 25.82 1.89
N PRO A 535 -3.66 26.28 2.21
CA PRO A 535 -4.87 25.54 2.60
C PRO A 535 -5.77 25.09 1.42
N TYR A 536 -5.45 25.40 0.17
CA TYR A 536 -6.36 25.25 -0.98
C TYR A 536 -6.59 23.80 -1.42
N ASN A 537 -5.68 22.87 -1.07
CA ASN A 537 -5.87 21.43 -1.23
C ASN A 537 -6.88 20.83 -0.22
N ARG A 538 -7.22 21.59 0.83
CA ARG A 538 -8.13 21.21 1.93
C ARG A 538 -9.52 21.84 1.78
N GLY A 539 -9.98 22.05 0.55
CA GLY A 539 -11.34 22.52 0.26
C GLY A 539 -12.41 21.57 0.79
N PRO A 540 -13.62 22.08 1.11
CA PRO A 540 -14.74 21.25 1.54
C PRO A 540 -15.18 20.32 0.40
N TYR A 541 -15.63 19.11 0.75
CA TYR A 541 -16.09 18.11 -0.21
C TYR A 541 -17.31 18.60 -0.99
N ASP A 542 -17.24 18.58 -2.32
CA ASP A 542 -18.36 18.97 -3.16
C ASP A 542 -19.34 17.80 -3.37
N TRP A 543 -20.37 17.76 -2.51
CA TRP A 543 -21.40 16.71 -2.55
C TRP A 543 -22.39 16.87 -3.71
N GLU A 544 -22.45 18.03 -4.36
CA GLU A 544 -23.47 18.38 -5.34
C GLU A 544 -22.94 18.35 -6.78
N ASN A 545 -21.73 18.86 -7.03
CA ASN A 545 -21.22 19.13 -8.38
C ASN A 545 -19.98 18.28 -8.76
N GLY A 546 -19.62 17.27 -7.95
CA GLY A 546 -18.46 16.42 -8.22
C GLY A 546 -18.58 15.66 -9.54
N ASP A 547 -17.44 15.38 -10.19
CA ASP A 547 -17.37 14.60 -11.43
C ASP A 547 -17.85 13.16 -11.22
N THR A 548 -19.08 12.88 -11.65
CA THR A 548 -19.72 11.56 -11.50
C THR A 548 -19.09 10.51 -12.42
N TYR A 549 -18.50 10.92 -13.55
CA TYR A 549 -17.81 10.01 -14.46
C TYR A 549 -16.50 9.52 -13.85
N LEU A 550 -15.70 10.43 -13.28
CA LEU A 550 -14.49 10.08 -12.57
C LEU A 550 -14.77 9.22 -11.34
N ARG A 551 -15.83 9.57 -10.58
CA ARG A 551 -16.29 8.73 -9.45
C ARG A 551 -16.62 7.32 -9.89
N GLY A 552 -17.37 7.16 -10.99
CA GLY A 552 -17.70 5.86 -11.54
C GLY A 552 -16.45 5.05 -11.97
N TRP A 553 -15.43 5.74 -12.49
CA TRP A 553 -14.15 5.12 -12.80
C TRP A 553 -13.44 4.61 -11.54
N VAL A 554 -13.33 5.43 -10.50
CA VAL A 554 -12.72 5.04 -9.22
C VAL A 554 -13.50 3.86 -8.61
N GLN A 555 -14.81 3.93 -8.54
CA GLN A 555 -15.67 2.85 -8.03
C GLN A 555 -15.44 1.53 -8.80
N LYS A 556 -15.37 1.60 -10.14
CA LYS A 556 -15.11 0.42 -10.99
C LYS A 556 -13.74 -0.20 -10.69
N THR A 557 -12.69 0.60 -10.59
CA THR A 557 -11.32 0.11 -10.34
C THR A 557 -11.14 -0.42 -8.93
N VAL A 558 -11.76 0.19 -7.92
CA VAL A 558 -11.82 -0.32 -6.54
C VAL A 558 -12.56 -1.66 -6.50
N ALA A 559 -13.72 -1.77 -7.16
CA ALA A 559 -14.48 -3.02 -7.23
C ALA A 559 -13.66 -4.16 -7.87
N MET A 560 -12.92 -3.87 -8.95
CA MET A 560 -12.02 -4.84 -9.58
C MET A 560 -10.94 -5.33 -8.61
N ARG A 561 -10.27 -4.41 -7.89
CA ARG A 561 -9.27 -4.80 -6.88
C ARG A 561 -9.89 -5.67 -5.79
N ASN A 562 -11.04 -5.26 -5.26
CA ASN A 562 -11.71 -5.99 -4.18
C ASN A 562 -12.18 -7.40 -4.61
N ALA A 563 -12.53 -7.58 -5.89
CA ALA A 563 -12.97 -8.86 -6.43
C ALA A 563 -11.83 -9.87 -6.69
N HIS A 564 -10.58 -9.42 -6.82
CA HIS A 564 -9.49 -10.26 -7.30
C HIS A 564 -8.27 -10.26 -6.38
N LYS A 565 -8.02 -11.39 -5.71
CA LYS A 565 -6.85 -11.59 -4.83
C LYS A 565 -5.53 -11.36 -5.58
N ALA A 566 -5.46 -11.68 -6.86
CA ALA A 566 -4.27 -11.42 -7.67
C ALA A 566 -3.89 -9.93 -7.70
N LEU A 567 -4.87 -9.01 -7.70
CA LEU A 567 -4.59 -7.57 -7.63
C LEU A 567 -4.20 -7.08 -6.22
N GLN A 568 -4.50 -7.85 -5.18
CA GLN A 568 -4.19 -7.54 -3.78
C GLN A 568 -2.83 -8.15 -3.40
N THR A 569 -2.74 -9.47 -3.33
CA THR A 569 -1.59 -10.24 -2.85
C THR A 569 -0.97 -11.19 -3.90
N GLY A 570 -1.32 -11.05 -5.19
CA GLY A 570 -0.66 -11.80 -6.26
C GLY A 570 0.80 -11.34 -6.46
N GLU A 571 1.61 -12.21 -7.04
CA GLU A 571 2.98 -11.92 -7.43
C GLU A 571 3.03 -10.72 -8.39
N PHE A 572 4.04 -9.87 -8.25
CA PHE A 572 4.29 -8.71 -9.10
C PHE A 572 5.44 -9.00 -10.05
N LEU A 573 5.19 -8.93 -11.35
CA LEU A 573 6.16 -9.25 -12.39
C LEU A 573 6.21 -8.13 -13.45
N PRO A 574 7.27 -7.32 -13.52
CA PRO A 574 7.47 -6.39 -14.64
C PRO A 574 7.56 -7.13 -15.96
N LEU A 575 6.88 -6.62 -16.99
CA LEU A 575 6.85 -7.23 -18.32
C LEU A 575 7.50 -6.34 -19.39
N LEU A 576 7.32 -5.03 -19.29
CA LEU A 576 7.87 -4.05 -20.23
C LEU A 576 8.10 -2.73 -19.52
N ALA A 577 9.28 -2.16 -19.76
CA ALA A 577 9.66 -0.84 -19.27
C ALA A 577 10.47 -0.12 -20.34
N GLN A 578 9.81 0.63 -21.21
CA GLN A 578 10.46 1.27 -22.36
C GLN A 578 9.80 2.59 -22.73
N GLY A 579 10.58 3.68 -22.72
CA GLY A 579 10.09 5.01 -23.11
C GLY A 579 8.81 5.40 -22.37
N ASP A 580 7.76 5.68 -23.12
CA ASP A 580 6.46 6.10 -22.58
C ASP A 580 5.53 4.95 -22.16
N VAL A 581 6.05 3.72 -22.16
CA VAL A 581 5.25 2.53 -21.82
C VAL A 581 5.81 1.81 -20.62
N TYR A 582 4.89 1.42 -19.73
CA TYR A 582 5.17 0.52 -18.62
C TYR A 582 4.08 -0.55 -18.51
N ALA A 583 4.51 -1.81 -18.33
CA ALA A 583 3.59 -2.94 -18.16
C ALA A 583 4.10 -3.93 -17.13
N TYR A 584 3.18 -4.48 -16.34
CA TYR A 584 3.46 -5.53 -15.36
C TYR A 584 2.30 -6.51 -15.22
N ALA A 585 2.60 -7.71 -14.74
CA ALA A 585 1.60 -8.71 -14.38
C ALA A 585 1.38 -8.79 -12.86
N ARG A 586 0.17 -9.20 -12.49
CA ARG A 586 -0.21 -9.65 -11.15
C ARG A 586 -0.73 -11.07 -11.26
N VAL A 587 -0.11 -11.99 -10.52
CA VAL A 587 -0.30 -13.43 -10.75
C VAL A 587 -0.58 -14.16 -9.46
N VAL A 588 -1.63 -14.98 -9.45
CA VAL A 588 -1.86 -16.05 -8.46
C VAL A 588 -1.92 -17.36 -9.21
N ARG A 589 -1.16 -18.35 -8.76
CA ARG A 589 -1.11 -19.70 -9.33
C ARG A 589 -1.09 -20.78 -8.27
N GLY A 590 -1.65 -21.95 -8.61
CA GLY A 590 -1.66 -23.10 -7.71
C GLY A 590 -2.49 -22.88 -6.45
N GLY A 591 -3.48 -21.99 -6.50
CA GLY A 591 -4.40 -21.73 -5.40
C GLY A 591 -3.80 -20.96 -4.23
N LYS A 592 -2.63 -20.33 -4.38
CA LYS A 592 -1.94 -19.59 -3.30
C LYS A 592 -1.41 -18.26 -3.79
N ASP A 593 -1.50 -17.26 -2.93
CA ASP A 593 -0.85 -15.96 -3.15
C ASP A 593 0.64 -16.00 -2.78
N ILE A 594 1.32 -14.84 -2.87
CA ILE A 594 2.77 -14.72 -2.59
C ILE A 594 3.13 -15.08 -1.13
N PHE A 595 2.18 -15.03 -0.20
CA PHE A 595 2.35 -15.38 1.21
C PHE A 595 1.98 -16.84 1.51
N GLY A 596 1.56 -17.61 0.49
CA GLY A 596 1.10 -18.99 0.64
C GLY A 596 -0.35 -19.12 1.13
N ALA A 597 -1.09 -18.02 1.29
CA ALA A 597 -2.48 -18.03 1.68
C ALA A 597 -3.38 -18.49 0.51
N PRO A 598 -4.53 -19.17 0.78
CA PRO A 598 -5.45 -19.60 -0.25
C PRO A 598 -5.98 -18.43 -1.09
N ALA A 599 -5.81 -18.50 -2.39
CA ALA A 599 -6.24 -17.47 -3.34
C ALA A 599 -6.69 -18.07 -4.65
N THR A 600 -7.68 -17.45 -5.30
CA THR A 600 -8.13 -17.88 -6.63
C THR A 600 -7.09 -17.54 -7.69
N ASP A 601 -6.69 -18.53 -8.50
CA ASP A 601 -5.78 -18.32 -9.62
C ASP A 601 -6.29 -17.25 -10.58
N GLY A 602 -5.39 -16.40 -11.02
CA GLY A 602 -5.67 -15.35 -11.98
C GLY A 602 -4.41 -14.66 -12.46
N VAL A 603 -4.39 -14.28 -13.73
CA VAL A 603 -3.33 -13.49 -14.33
C VAL A 603 -3.92 -12.19 -14.84
N PHE A 604 -3.39 -11.08 -14.36
CA PHE A 604 -3.77 -9.73 -14.79
C PHE A 604 -2.54 -9.02 -15.34
N ILE A 605 -2.71 -8.28 -16.41
CA ILE A 605 -1.66 -7.47 -17.03
C ILE A 605 -2.13 -6.01 -17.08
N ALA A 606 -1.48 -5.14 -16.33
CA ALA A 606 -1.67 -3.71 -16.39
C ALA A 606 -0.66 -3.10 -17.36
N VAL A 607 -1.15 -2.22 -18.24
CA VAL A 607 -0.33 -1.55 -19.25
C VAL A 607 -0.67 -0.07 -19.28
N PHE A 608 0.35 0.78 -19.31
CA PHE A 608 0.22 2.24 -19.33
C PHE A 608 1.01 2.81 -20.49
N ASN A 609 0.36 3.63 -21.32
CA ASN A 609 0.99 4.46 -22.33
C ASN A 609 0.73 5.94 -21.99
N ARG A 610 1.78 6.65 -21.56
CA ARG A 610 1.68 8.07 -21.20
C ARG A 610 1.87 9.02 -22.37
N SER A 611 2.30 8.52 -23.54
CA SER A 611 2.47 9.37 -24.73
C SER A 611 1.20 10.18 -25.00
N MET A 612 1.36 11.43 -25.34
CA MET A 612 0.22 12.31 -25.66
C MET A 612 -0.28 12.09 -27.09
N THR A 613 0.55 11.53 -27.99
CA THR A 613 0.28 11.45 -29.41
C THR A 613 0.45 10.06 -30.01
N GLU A 614 1.35 9.23 -29.44
CA GLU A 614 1.76 7.98 -30.07
C GLU A 614 0.98 6.78 -29.51
N THR A 615 0.41 6.00 -30.41
CA THR A 615 -0.12 4.67 -30.09
C THR A 615 1.03 3.69 -29.93
N ALA A 616 1.04 2.94 -28.83
CA ALA A 616 2.05 1.92 -28.57
C ALA A 616 1.60 0.54 -29.07
N GLU A 617 2.38 -0.05 -30.00
CA GLU A 617 2.25 -1.44 -30.42
C GLU A 617 3.24 -2.29 -29.63
N LEU A 618 2.74 -3.24 -28.84
CA LEU A 618 3.51 -3.99 -27.85
C LEU A 618 3.46 -5.48 -28.13
N SER A 619 4.57 -6.16 -27.84
CA SER A 619 4.65 -7.62 -27.83
C SER A 619 5.24 -8.08 -26.49
N LEU A 620 4.38 -8.42 -25.52
CA LEU A 620 4.78 -8.82 -24.17
C LEU A 620 5.14 -10.31 -24.16
N ASP A 621 6.27 -10.65 -23.55
CA ASP A 621 6.62 -12.05 -23.27
C ASP A 621 5.84 -12.54 -22.05
N VAL A 622 4.95 -13.50 -22.26
CA VAL A 622 4.09 -14.05 -21.23
C VAL A 622 4.17 -15.58 -21.15
N ARG A 623 5.20 -16.19 -21.77
CA ARG A 623 5.33 -17.67 -21.91
C ARG A 623 5.29 -18.38 -20.56
N ASP A 624 5.90 -17.79 -19.53
CA ASP A 624 6.02 -18.38 -18.21
C ASP A 624 4.83 -18.04 -17.30
N ILE A 625 3.95 -17.11 -17.75
CA ILE A 625 2.84 -16.63 -16.94
C ILE A 625 1.46 -16.97 -17.48
N ALA A 626 1.29 -17.09 -18.80
CA ALA A 626 -0.03 -17.32 -19.39
C ALA A 626 0.05 -17.94 -20.78
N SER A 627 -1.01 -18.62 -21.20
CA SER A 627 -1.13 -19.20 -22.54
C SER A 627 -2.51 -19.00 -23.17
N GLY A 628 -3.43 -18.36 -22.44
CA GLY A 628 -4.84 -18.21 -22.78
C GLY A 628 -5.16 -16.97 -23.62
N THR A 629 -6.40 -16.55 -23.52
CA THR A 629 -6.91 -15.32 -24.12
C THR A 629 -7.09 -14.28 -23.03
N PHE A 630 -6.65 -13.06 -23.25
CA PHE A 630 -6.79 -11.93 -22.35
C PHE A 630 -7.95 -11.04 -22.81
N GLU A 631 -8.80 -10.68 -21.88
CA GLU A 631 -9.87 -9.69 -22.05
C GLU A 631 -9.52 -8.38 -21.35
N ASP A 632 -9.77 -7.27 -22.01
CA ASP A 632 -9.74 -5.96 -21.34
C ASP A 632 -10.96 -5.81 -20.44
N ILE A 633 -10.78 -5.99 -19.14
CA ILE A 633 -11.88 -5.93 -18.16
C ILE A 633 -12.40 -4.51 -17.92
N LEU A 634 -11.73 -3.50 -18.46
CA LEU A 634 -12.23 -2.13 -18.50
C LEU A 634 -13.22 -1.92 -19.66
N GLY A 635 -13.21 -2.81 -20.66
CA GLY A 635 -14.16 -2.82 -21.74
C GLY A 635 -13.85 -1.86 -22.90
N PHE A 636 -12.57 -1.52 -23.12
CA PHE A 636 -12.15 -0.58 -24.16
C PHE A 636 -11.47 -1.24 -25.36
N ALA A 637 -11.15 -2.53 -25.27
CA ALA A 637 -10.47 -3.24 -26.34
C ALA A 637 -10.97 -4.69 -26.46
N ASP A 638 -10.81 -5.24 -27.67
CA ASP A 638 -11.13 -6.64 -27.95
C ASP A 638 -10.18 -7.59 -27.22
N ALA A 639 -10.65 -8.82 -27.00
CA ALA A 639 -9.86 -9.88 -26.45
C ALA A 639 -8.65 -10.21 -27.33
N ARG A 640 -7.52 -10.56 -26.71
CA ARG A 640 -6.25 -10.89 -27.37
C ARG A 640 -5.78 -12.28 -26.94
N LYS A 641 -5.41 -13.11 -27.90
CA LYS A 641 -4.89 -14.46 -27.65
C LYS A 641 -3.38 -14.41 -27.53
N VAL A 642 -2.83 -15.20 -26.61
CA VAL A 642 -1.38 -15.45 -26.55
C VAL A 642 -0.98 -16.32 -27.73
N GLU A 643 -0.02 -15.86 -28.51
CA GLU A 643 0.53 -16.56 -29.67
C GLU A 643 2.04 -16.79 -29.47
N ARG A 644 2.47 -18.05 -29.45
CA ARG A 644 3.88 -18.45 -29.26
C ARG A 644 4.54 -17.80 -28.02
N GLY A 645 3.76 -17.70 -26.91
CA GLY A 645 4.21 -17.08 -25.66
C GLY A 645 4.26 -15.55 -25.68
N ARG A 646 3.70 -14.92 -26.71
CA ARG A 646 3.62 -13.46 -26.84
C ARG A 646 2.17 -12.97 -26.81
N LEU A 647 1.96 -11.88 -26.06
CA LEU A 647 0.68 -11.15 -26.06
C LEU A 647 0.89 -9.81 -26.78
N ASN A 648 0.23 -9.67 -27.94
CA ASN A 648 0.31 -8.47 -28.77
C ASN A 648 -0.83 -7.51 -28.44
N LEU A 649 -0.48 -6.29 -28.04
CA LEU A 649 -1.42 -5.25 -27.60
C LEU A 649 -1.21 -3.95 -28.36
N VAL A 650 -2.30 -3.18 -28.49
CA VAL A 650 -2.27 -1.82 -29.03
C VAL A 650 -2.87 -0.90 -27.98
N ILE A 651 -2.08 0.04 -27.50
CA ILE A 651 -2.45 0.96 -26.41
C ILE A 651 -2.46 2.38 -26.94
N PRO A 652 -3.62 3.04 -27.04
CA PRO A 652 -3.73 4.43 -27.46
C PRO A 652 -2.96 5.40 -26.55
N PRO A 653 -2.72 6.64 -27.00
CA PRO A 653 -2.16 7.71 -26.19
C PRO A 653 -2.96 7.94 -24.89
N LEU A 654 -2.28 8.35 -23.82
CA LEU A 654 -2.87 8.69 -22.50
C LEU A 654 -3.84 7.61 -21.99
N MET A 655 -3.45 6.33 -22.11
CA MET A 655 -4.32 5.20 -21.79
C MET A 655 -3.68 4.18 -20.86
N GLY A 656 -4.42 3.82 -19.82
CA GLY A 656 -4.17 2.63 -18.99
C GLY A 656 -5.16 1.52 -19.34
N ARG A 657 -4.68 0.29 -19.43
CA ARG A 657 -5.49 -0.91 -19.69
C ARG A 657 -5.23 -1.97 -18.63
N LEU A 658 -6.25 -2.77 -18.33
CA LEU A 658 -6.12 -3.94 -17.48
C LEU A 658 -6.70 -5.17 -18.18
N TYR A 659 -5.83 -6.10 -18.52
CA TYR A 659 -6.20 -7.34 -19.17
C TYR A 659 -6.22 -8.47 -18.14
N GLN A 660 -7.24 -9.29 -18.19
CA GLN A 660 -7.38 -10.52 -17.41
C GLN A 660 -7.32 -11.74 -18.30
N GLU A 661 -6.51 -12.74 -17.94
CA GLU A 661 -6.55 -14.03 -18.63
C GLU A 661 -7.92 -14.68 -18.42
N ARG A 662 -8.60 -14.96 -19.53
CA ARG A 662 -9.84 -15.73 -19.51
C ARG A 662 -9.52 -17.16 -19.10
N LYS A 663 -10.06 -17.60 -17.99
CA LYS A 663 -10.08 -19.03 -17.70
C LYS A 663 -10.94 -19.68 -18.78
N THR A 664 -10.32 -20.40 -19.69
CA THR A 664 -11.07 -21.37 -20.48
C THR A 664 -11.58 -22.40 -19.49
N ALA A 665 -12.88 -22.39 -19.24
CA ALA A 665 -13.50 -23.52 -18.55
C ALA A 665 -13.02 -24.78 -19.29
N PRO A 666 -12.52 -25.80 -18.60
CA PRO A 666 -12.13 -27.04 -19.27
C PRO A 666 -13.30 -27.46 -20.12
N LYS A 667 -13.03 -27.86 -21.36
CA LYS A 667 -14.05 -28.28 -22.33
C LYS A 667 -15.02 -29.33 -21.73
N TYR A 668 -14.52 -30.01 -20.70
CA TYR A 668 -15.26 -30.96 -19.87
C TYR A 668 -14.79 -30.74 -18.40
N PRO A 669 -15.46 -29.84 -17.64
CA PRO A 669 -15.11 -29.63 -16.21
C PRO A 669 -15.33 -30.97 -15.48
N ARG A 670 -14.46 -31.30 -14.55
CA ARG A 670 -14.69 -32.40 -13.63
C ARG A 670 -15.98 -32.12 -12.86
N GLN A 671 -16.91 -33.10 -12.93
CA GLN A 671 -18.18 -33.07 -12.22
C GLN A 671 -18.27 -34.29 -11.30
N ALA A 672 -18.89 -34.10 -10.15
CA ALA A 672 -19.28 -35.19 -9.28
C ALA A 672 -20.79 -35.34 -9.33
N GLY A 673 -21.24 -36.58 -9.36
CA GLY A 673 -22.68 -36.87 -9.46
C GLY A 673 -23.07 -38.13 -8.74
N VAL A 674 -24.38 -38.31 -8.56
CA VAL A 674 -24.99 -39.51 -7.95
C VAL A 674 -25.90 -40.15 -8.97
N LEU A 675 -25.74 -41.44 -9.14
CA LEU A 675 -26.70 -42.30 -9.89
C LEU A 675 -27.74 -42.79 -8.90
N LEU A 676 -28.97 -42.33 -9.05
CA LEU A 676 -30.12 -42.82 -8.29
C LEU A 676 -31.40 -42.68 -9.13
N HIS A 677 -32.13 -43.77 -9.38
CA HIS A 677 -33.41 -43.66 -10.04
C HIS A 677 -34.46 -43.04 -9.10
N PRO A 678 -35.37 -42.16 -9.57
CA PRO A 678 -36.43 -41.56 -8.76
C PRO A 678 -37.26 -42.55 -7.97
N THR A 679 -37.49 -43.74 -8.49
CA THR A 679 -38.24 -44.81 -7.80
C THR A 679 -37.63 -45.30 -6.50
N SER A 680 -36.34 -44.99 -6.25
CA SER A 680 -35.64 -45.33 -5.01
C SER A 680 -35.84 -44.27 -3.92
N LEU A 681 -36.47 -43.14 -4.22
CA LEU A 681 -36.80 -42.11 -3.25
C LEU A 681 -38.07 -42.49 -2.45
N PRO A 682 -38.22 -42.07 -1.21
CA PRO A 682 -39.42 -42.31 -0.42
C PRO A 682 -40.62 -41.53 -1.02
N SER A 683 -41.76 -42.20 -1.10
CA SER A 683 -43.02 -41.62 -1.55
C SER A 683 -44.19 -42.19 -0.76
N ARG A 684 -45.29 -41.43 -0.77
CA ARG A 684 -46.56 -41.84 -0.13
C ARG A 684 -47.13 -43.16 -0.67
N TYR A 685 -46.80 -43.49 -1.91
CA TYR A 685 -47.34 -44.64 -2.62
C TYR A 685 -46.39 -45.85 -2.69
N GLY A 686 -45.29 -45.81 -1.97
CA GLY A 686 -44.34 -46.91 -1.88
C GLY A 686 -43.33 -47.01 -3.02
N ILE A 687 -43.49 -46.21 -4.08
CA ILE A 687 -42.53 -46.04 -5.17
C ILE A 687 -42.22 -44.57 -5.32
N GLY A 688 -40.94 -44.20 -5.36
CA GLY A 688 -40.52 -42.83 -5.53
C GLY A 688 -40.94 -42.21 -6.85
N ASP A 689 -41.17 -40.93 -6.84
CA ASP A 689 -41.62 -40.12 -7.97
C ASP A 689 -40.83 -38.81 -8.11
N LEU A 690 -41.12 -37.98 -9.12
CA LEU A 690 -40.52 -36.68 -9.37
C LEU A 690 -41.17 -35.56 -8.52
N GLY A 691 -41.81 -35.93 -7.40
CA GLY A 691 -42.48 -35.03 -6.49
C GLY A 691 -41.56 -34.39 -5.44
N GLN A 692 -42.12 -34.20 -4.23
CA GLN A 692 -41.44 -33.48 -3.16
C GLN A 692 -40.12 -34.11 -2.69
N ALA A 693 -40.05 -35.48 -2.66
CA ALA A 693 -38.82 -36.17 -2.26
C ALA A 693 -37.70 -35.97 -3.28
N ALA A 694 -38.02 -35.94 -4.59
CA ALA A 694 -37.04 -35.64 -5.64
C ALA A 694 -36.48 -34.20 -5.50
N ARG A 695 -37.35 -33.21 -5.21
CA ARG A 695 -36.90 -31.81 -4.96
C ARG A 695 -35.95 -31.72 -3.78
N LYS A 696 -36.28 -32.32 -2.63
CA LYS A 696 -35.40 -32.39 -1.45
C LYS A 696 -34.08 -33.10 -1.74
N PHE A 697 -34.13 -34.12 -2.61
CA PHE A 697 -32.91 -34.83 -3.01
C PHE A 697 -32.00 -33.96 -3.89
N VAL A 698 -32.57 -33.15 -4.79
CA VAL A 698 -31.79 -32.16 -5.56
C VAL A 698 -31.16 -31.12 -4.63
N GLU A 699 -31.91 -30.60 -3.65
CA GLU A 699 -31.38 -29.65 -2.63
C GLU A 699 -30.24 -30.29 -1.82
N PHE A 700 -30.40 -31.54 -1.40
CA PHE A 700 -29.35 -32.30 -0.71
C PHE A 700 -28.12 -32.51 -1.59
N LEU A 701 -28.27 -32.86 -2.86
CA LEU A 701 -27.15 -33.01 -3.79
C LEU A 701 -26.41 -31.70 -4.00
N ALA A 702 -27.12 -30.57 -4.15
CA ALA A 702 -26.53 -29.26 -4.29
C ALA A 702 -25.75 -28.86 -3.03
N ALA A 703 -26.32 -29.10 -1.84
CA ALA A 703 -25.65 -28.86 -0.56
C ALA A 703 -24.39 -29.72 -0.35
N ALA A 704 -24.40 -30.96 -0.93
CA ALA A 704 -23.27 -31.89 -0.92
C ALA A 704 -22.24 -31.59 -2.04
N GLY A 705 -22.38 -30.48 -2.79
CA GLY A 705 -21.48 -30.12 -3.88
C GLY A 705 -21.57 -31.02 -5.13
N GLN A 706 -22.63 -31.81 -5.26
CA GLN A 706 -22.85 -32.62 -6.45
C GLN A 706 -23.48 -31.79 -7.57
N GLN A 707 -23.05 -32.03 -8.81
CA GLN A 707 -23.46 -31.23 -9.97
C GLN A 707 -24.32 -32.03 -10.96
N VAL A 708 -24.33 -33.34 -10.80
CA VAL A 708 -25.04 -34.22 -11.70
C VAL A 708 -25.89 -35.22 -10.91
N TRP A 709 -27.17 -35.30 -11.23
CA TRP A 709 -28.03 -36.42 -10.84
C TRP A 709 -28.32 -37.28 -12.07
N GLN A 710 -27.69 -38.46 -12.13
CA GLN A 710 -27.94 -39.43 -13.19
C GLN A 710 -29.12 -40.31 -12.81
N ILE A 711 -30.07 -40.44 -13.71
CA ILE A 711 -31.26 -41.25 -13.58
C ILE A 711 -31.32 -42.30 -14.69
N LEU A 712 -32.05 -43.38 -14.47
CA LEU A 712 -32.37 -44.36 -15.49
C LEU A 712 -33.53 -43.84 -16.36
N PRO A 713 -33.81 -44.46 -17.54
CA PRO A 713 -34.92 -44.05 -18.42
C PRO A 713 -36.24 -43.90 -17.66
N LEU A 714 -36.95 -42.80 -17.92
CA LEU A 714 -38.23 -42.45 -17.28
C LEU A 714 -39.45 -42.89 -18.10
N ASN A 715 -39.25 -43.72 -19.10
CA ASN A 715 -40.30 -44.19 -19.99
C ASN A 715 -41.16 -45.30 -19.35
N PRO A 716 -42.37 -45.55 -19.83
CA PRO A 716 -43.19 -46.66 -19.38
C PRO A 716 -42.42 -47.98 -19.51
N VAL A 717 -42.46 -48.81 -18.49
CA VAL A 717 -41.78 -50.11 -18.50
C VAL A 717 -42.63 -51.18 -19.17
N GLY A 718 -41.95 -52.11 -19.88
CA GLY A 718 -42.57 -53.24 -20.54
C GLY A 718 -42.68 -54.44 -19.63
N TYR A 719 -42.73 -55.61 -20.23
CA TYR A 719 -43.03 -56.95 -19.61
C TYR A 719 -42.05 -57.32 -18.49
N SER A 720 -40.81 -56.86 -18.53
CA SER A 720 -39.78 -57.15 -17.49
C SER A 720 -39.67 -56.16 -16.39
N TYR A 721 -40.47 -55.09 -16.36
CA TYR A 721 -40.35 -53.95 -15.45
C TYR A 721 -39.00 -53.23 -15.50
N SER A 722 -38.16 -53.50 -16.49
CA SER A 722 -36.87 -52.85 -16.69
C SER A 722 -37.09 -51.49 -17.33
N PRO A 723 -36.48 -50.39 -16.78
CA PRO A 723 -36.55 -49.07 -17.39
C PRO A 723 -35.90 -49.01 -18.78
N TYR A 724 -35.10 -50.01 -19.14
CA TYR A 724 -34.47 -50.13 -20.47
C TYR A 724 -35.34 -50.86 -21.50
N GLN A 725 -36.45 -51.50 -21.08
CA GLN A 725 -37.41 -52.17 -21.97
C GLN A 725 -38.69 -51.35 -21.98
N SER A 726 -38.69 -50.24 -22.71
CA SER A 726 -39.87 -49.41 -22.87
C SER A 726 -40.57 -49.65 -24.20
N PRO A 727 -41.93 -49.71 -24.22
CA PRO A 727 -42.70 -49.72 -25.45
C PRO A 727 -42.72 -48.38 -26.17
N SER A 728 -42.25 -47.29 -25.55
CA SER A 728 -42.22 -45.97 -26.14
C SER A 728 -40.94 -45.20 -25.70
N ALA A 729 -40.23 -44.64 -26.66
CA ALA A 729 -39.09 -43.78 -26.40
C ALA A 729 -39.46 -42.32 -26.00
N PHE A 730 -40.72 -41.93 -26.17
CA PHE A 730 -41.18 -40.55 -25.99
C PHE A 730 -42.19 -40.36 -24.86
N ALA A 731 -42.86 -41.45 -24.43
CA ALA A 731 -43.84 -41.37 -23.35
C ALA A 731 -43.17 -41.40 -21.98
N GLY A 732 -43.54 -40.51 -21.06
CA GLY A 732 -43.17 -40.55 -19.66
C GLY A 732 -43.97 -41.63 -18.91
N ASN A 733 -43.34 -42.30 -17.94
CA ASN A 733 -44.02 -43.27 -17.07
C ASN A 733 -44.93 -42.53 -16.08
N PRO A 734 -46.28 -42.73 -16.16
CA PRO A 734 -47.22 -42.03 -15.30
C PRO A 734 -47.03 -42.31 -13.80
N LEU A 735 -46.38 -43.43 -13.44
CA LEU A 735 -46.07 -43.77 -12.05
C LEU A 735 -44.98 -42.90 -11.43
N LEU A 736 -44.23 -42.11 -12.24
CA LEU A 736 -43.18 -41.23 -11.79
C LEU A 736 -43.64 -39.78 -11.66
N ILE A 737 -44.90 -39.47 -11.91
CA ILE A 737 -45.50 -38.16 -11.83
C ILE A 737 -46.36 -38.12 -10.57
N SER A 738 -46.09 -37.13 -9.67
CA SER A 738 -46.88 -36.92 -8.43
C SER A 738 -47.77 -35.69 -8.55
#